data_ca08b96c5afc4865eaaeb7fed748a47c
#
_entry.id   ca08b96c5afc4865eaaeb7fed748a47c
#
_cell.length_a   1.000
_cell.length_b   1.000
_cell.length_c   1.000
_cell.angle_alpha   90.00
_cell.angle_beta   90.00
_cell.angle_gamma   90.00
#
_symmetry.space_group_name_H-M   'P 1'
#
loop_
_entity.id
_entity.type
_entity.pdbx_description
1 polymer ?
#
loop_
_entity_poly.entity_id
_entity_poly.type
_entity_poly.pdbx_seq_one_letter_code
_entity_poly.pdbx_strand_id
1 'polypeptide(L)'
;MNRIVVGSGNNIEEILNDKVVINVKEDVNLLINNNKYETYEINVNDANVNILFMEENVKKTNVLINVNKGFVVLNMVSYNPSDRKTEVNLNECFSDVKICNSVIAINKVLCHVKVNHNAKNTESSIYNNGITKKDGTIKFDVVSFAPKHASISKINQDSKIITLNDVNENEINPVLLIDSFDAEARHAAFIGNFKEEELFYLKSRGLNRKDSEDLLINGLLIGTLDICFDEKEKLKKKLKEEWGWFFMDYKKDFPMLNKGIVYLDNSATTFKPKCVIDEVSKYYSSYSANAHRGDYNISQIVDDKLNNVREETKKFINAKKACEIVFTSGATESLNFIIKGFLKDYLKSGDEILTTKSEHASLILPLFDITSKNGAVINYIDLNPDLTVSLENVKKKITNKTKAIVLSHVTNVIGDIRPIKEICEYAHKTGIIVIVDGAQSVPHQKVDVRDLDVDFLSFSAHKMLGPTGVGVLYGKEKYLNLVKPLIEGGGMNAFFDSLGNTQYKELPEKLEAGTQNLAGILGFGEAINYINKVGIDNIHKKEIELKKYMIDKMSKLKNITIYNKDIENGIVTFNVEGVFAQDVAAYLNKSGICVRVGNHCAKILSEVLGVKNTCRASMYFYNTKEDIDKLVEKLDNDNILYESL
;
A
#
# COMPACT_ATOMS: atom_id res chain seq x y z
N MET A 1 -4.11 -8.25 -18.07
CA MET A 1 -4.67 -9.23 -19.02
C MET A 1 -6.18 -9.24 -18.86
N ASN A 2 -6.89 -8.77 -19.89
CA ASN A 2 -8.35 -8.78 -19.90
C ASN A 2 -8.80 -10.25 -20.01
N ARG A 3 -9.28 -10.82 -18.93
CA ARG A 3 -9.92 -12.13 -18.98
C ARG A 3 -11.42 -11.93 -19.11
N ILE A 4 -11.94 -12.05 -20.34
CA ILE A 4 -13.31 -12.45 -20.55
C ILE A 4 -13.28 -13.97 -20.35
N VAL A 5 -13.71 -14.45 -19.20
CA VAL A 5 -13.85 -15.89 -18.96
C VAL A 5 -15.27 -16.23 -19.35
N VAL A 6 -15.44 -16.71 -20.57
CA VAL A 6 -16.70 -17.27 -21.03
C VAL A 6 -16.73 -18.72 -20.59
N GLY A 7 -17.82 -19.13 -19.89
CA GLY A 7 -18.03 -20.53 -19.52
C GLY A 7 -18.09 -21.46 -20.73
N SER A 8 -17.90 -22.74 -20.51
CA SER A 8 -17.89 -23.77 -21.55
C SER A 8 -19.17 -23.72 -22.40
N GLY A 9 -19.05 -23.38 -23.68
CA GLY A 9 -20.12 -23.45 -24.68
C GLY A 9 -20.45 -22.17 -25.45
N ASN A 10 -19.73 -21.04 -25.31
CA ASN A 10 -20.15 -19.76 -25.87
C ASN A 10 -19.17 -19.12 -26.84
N ASN A 11 -19.71 -18.58 -27.90
CA ASN A 11 -19.01 -17.85 -28.93
C ASN A 11 -18.90 -16.35 -28.55
N ILE A 12 -17.69 -15.85 -28.35
CA ILE A 12 -17.44 -14.41 -28.42
C ILE A 12 -17.22 -14.11 -29.88
N GLU A 13 -18.18 -13.42 -30.48
CA GLU A 13 -18.07 -12.96 -31.86
C GLU A 13 -17.69 -11.50 -31.86
N GLU A 14 -16.55 -11.09 -32.12
CA GLU A 14 -16.04 -9.77 -32.50
C GLU A 14 -15.71 -8.75 -31.39
N ILE A 15 -14.46 -8.35 -31.39
CA ILE A 15 -13.98 -7.09 -30.81
C ILE A 15 -13.77 -6.13 -31.97
N LEU A 16 -14.67 -5.15 -32.14
CA LEU A 16 -14.59 -4.09 -33.14
C LEU A 16 -14.37 -2.74 -32.45
N ASN A 17 -13.25 -2.06 -32.73
CA ASN A 17 -13.00 -0.66 -32.37
C ASN A 17 -13.58 -0.20 -31.02
N ASP A 18 -13.02 -0.68 -29.89
CA ASP A 18 -13.47 -0.34 -28.52
C ASP A 18 -14.87 -0.84 -28.11
N LYS A 19 -15.51 -1.66 -28.92
CA LYS A 19 -16.81 -2.29 -28.66
C LYS A 19 -16.65 -3.81 -28.58
N VAL A 20 -17.25 -4.40 -27.52
CA VAL A 20 -17.35 -5.87 -27.34
C VAL A 20 -18.77 -6.31 -27.62
N VAL A 21 -18.97 -7.25 -28.55
CA VAL A 21 -20.28 -7.84 -28.86
C VAL A 21 -20.29 -9.30 -28.40
N ILE A 22 -21.30 -9.67 -27.62
CA ILE A 22 -21.49 -11.02 -27.08
C ILE A 22 -22.89 -11.51 -27.50
N ASN A 23 -22.95 -12.59 -28.25
CA ASN A 23 -24.20 -13.24 -28.64
C ASN A 23 -24.38 -14.54 -27.84
N VAL A 24 -25.51 -14.64 -27.12
CA VAL A 24 -25.82 -15.77 -26.24
C VAL A 24 -27.07 -16.48 -26.76
N LYS A 25 -26.98 -17.80 -26.97
CA LYS A 25 -28.04 -18.67 -27.47
C LYS A 25 -28.30 -19.88 -26.54
N GLU A 26 -27.58 -20.00 -25.44
CA GLU A 26 -27.70 -21.08 -24.46
C GLU A 26 -27.46 -20.51 -23.07
N ASP A 27 -27.97 -21.19 -22.05
CA ASP A 27 -27.83 -20.79 -20.65
C ASP A 27 -26.36 -20.69 -20.23
N VAL A 28 -25.95 -19.54 -19.68
CA VAL A 28 -24.54 -19.28 -19.35
C VAL A 28 -24.31 -18.34 -18.17
N ASN A 29 -23.18 -18.52 -17.50
CA ASN A 29 -22.62 -17.55 -16.57
C ASN A 29 -21.45 -16.80 -17.22
N LEU A 30 -21.55 -15.48 -17.32
CA LEU A 30 -20.51 -14.62 -17.90
C LEU A 30 -19.80 -13.84 -16.79
N LEU A 31 -18.46 -13.84 -16.81
CA LEU A 31 -17.64 -12.98 -15.98
C LEU A 31 -16.91 -11.96 -16.86
N ILE A 32 -17.23 -10.68 -16.68
CA ILE A 32 -16.64 -9.56 -17.43
C ILE A 32 -15.87 -8.67 -16.47
N ASN A 33 -14.55 -8.58 -16.63
CA ASN A 33 -13.69 -7.63 -15.93
C ASN A 33 -13.33 -6.47 -16.89
N ASN A 34 -14.00 -5.33 -16.73
CA ASN A 34 -13.77 -4.17 -17.59
C ASN A 34 -12.69 -3.25 -17.02
N ASN A 35 -11.60 -3.11 -17.78
CA ASN A 35 -10.54 -2.13 -17.53
C ASN A 35 -10.08 -1.40 -18.82
N LYS A 36 -10.73 -1.67 -19.97
CA LYS A 36 -10.23 -1.20 -21.27
C LYS A 36 -11.32 -0.71 -22.24
N TYR A 37 -12.44 -1.41 -22.35
CA TYR A 37 -13.44 -1.13 -23.40
C TYR A 37 -14.54 -0.19 -22.93
N GLU A 38 -14.98 0.73 -23.79
CA GLU A 38 -16.05 1.69 -23.47
C GLU A 38 -17.45 1.13 -23.72
N THR A 39 -17.63 0.18 -24.63
CA THR A 39 -18.96 -0.29 -25.03
C THR A 39 -19.05 -1.81 -25.06
N TYR A 40 -20.10 -2.34 -24.42
CA TYR A 40 -20.49 -3.75 -24.45
C TYR A 40 -21.90 -3.88 -24.99
N GLU A 41 -22.09 -4.74 -25.99
CA GLU A 41 -23.40 -5.13 -26.50
C GLU A 41 -23.59 -6.63 -26.27
N ILE A 42 -24.67 -6.99 -25.58
CA ILE A 42 -24.95 -8.39 -25.23
C ILE A 42 -26.34 -8.74 -25.79
N ASN A 43 -26.39 -9.66 -26.71
CA ASN A 43 -27.62 -10.13 -27.33
C ASN A 43 -27.98 -11.51 -26.81
N VAL A 44 -29.11 -11.63 -26.13
CA VAL A 44 -29.61 -12.87 -25.53
C VAL A 44 -30.81 -13.36 -26.30
N ASN A 45 -30.74 -14.58 -26.82
CA ASN A 45 -31.78 -15.18 -27.65
C ASN A 45 -32.21 -16.53 -27.08
N ASP A 46 -33.40 -16.59 -26.45
CA ASP A 46 -34.02 -17.78 -25.86
C ASP A 46 -33.08 -18.50 -24.87
N ALA A 47 -32.48 -17.74 -23.96
CA ALA A 47 -31.50 -18.24 -22.99
C ALA A 47 -31.60 -17.53 -21.63
N ASN A 48 -31.11 -18.21 -20.57
CA ASN A 48 -30.94 -17.62 -19.24
C ASN A 48 -29.48 -17.28 -19.02
N VAL A 49 -29.19 -16.01 -18.71
CA VAL A 49 -27.83 -15.51 -18.60
C VAL A 49 -27.60 -14.85 -17.24
N ASN A 50 -26.59 -15.29 -16.52
CA ASN A 50 -26.11 -14.59 -15.32
C ASN A 50 -24.79 -13.92 -15.63
N ILE A 51 -24.73 -12.60 -15.52
CA ILE A 51 -23.58 -11.77 -15.83
C ILE A 51 -23.02 -11.18 -14.53
N LEU A 52 -21.74 -11.43 -14.23
CA LEU A 52 -20.98 -10.67 -13.26
C LEU A 52 -20.05 -9.71 -13.99
N PHE A 53 -20.42 -8.43 -13.96
CA PHE A 53 -19.67 -7.34 -14.59
C PHE A 53 -18.93 -6.54 -13.52
N MET A 54 -17.59 -6.51 -13.59
CA MET A 54 -16.75 -5.78 -12.64
C MET A 54 -15.97 -4.68 -13.36
N GLU A 55 -15.93 -3.49 -12.76
CA GLU A 55 -15.14 -2.37 -13.28
C GLU A 55 -14.49 -1.57 -12.13
N GLU A 56 -13.32 -0.99 -12.41
CA GLU A 56 -12.57 -0.23 -11.43
C GLU A 56 -11.94 1.02 -12.08
N ASN A 57 -12.23 2.22 -11.52
CA ASN A 57 -11.70 3.51 -11.97
C ASN A 57 -11.88 3.79 -13.48
N VAL A 58 -12.96 3.27 -14.08
CA VAL A 58 -13.24 3.45 -15.51
C VAL A 58 -13.92 4.80 -15.73
N LYS A 59 -13.48 5.55 -16.75
CA LYS A 59 -14.03 6.89 -17.05
C LYS A 59 -15.43 6.81 -17.67
N LYS A 60 -15.66 5.86 -18.57
CA LYS A 60 -16.93 5.71 -19.26
C LYS A 60 -17.19 4.26 -19.62
N THR A 61 -18.41 3.80 -19.35
CA THR A 61 -18.85 2.46 -19.74
C THR A 61 -20.29 2.50 -20.24
N ASN A 62 -20.55 1.93 -21.41
CA ASN A 62 -21.88 1.74 -21.98
C ASN A 62 -22.16 0.24 -22.09
N VAL A 63 -23.23 -0.23 -21.48
CA VAL A 63 -23.68 -1.62 -21.56
C VAL A 63 -25.08 -1.64 -22.18
N LEU A 64 -25.20 -2.23 -23.36
CA LEU A 64 -26.46 -2.46 -24.05
C LEU A 64 -26.79 -3.95 -24.01
N ILE A 65 -27.98 -4.31 -23.52
CA ILE A 65 -28.45 -5.70 -23.49
C ILE A 65 -29.76 -5.79 -24.26
N ASN A 66 -29.80 -6.65 -25.25
CA ASN A 66 -31.01 -6.98 -26.00
C ASN A 66 -31.46 -8.39 -25.59
N VAL A 67 -32.67 -8.50 -25.00
CA VAL A 67 -33.25 -9.76 -24.56
C VAL A 67 -34.39 -10.13 -25.51
N ASN A 68 -34.18 -11.17 -26.29
CA ASN A 68 -35.17 -11.74 -27.21
C ASN A 68 -35.60 -13.10 -26.60
N LYS A 69 -36.52 -13.02 -25.64
CA LYS A 69 -37.00 -14.13 -24.82
C LYS A 69 -35.90 -14.73 -23.90
N GLY A 70 -36.22 -14.93 -22.64
CA GLY A 70 -35.32 -15.49 -21.61
C GLY A 70 -35.11 -14.55 -20.43
N PHE A 71 -34.25 -14.93 -19.52
CA PHE A 71 -34.00 -14.23 -18.27
C PHE A 71 -32.55 -13.80 -18.14
N VAL A 72 -32.31 -12.52 -17.91
CA VAL A 72 -30.98 -11.97 -17.68
C VAL A 72 -30.83 -11.50 -16.23
N VAL A 73 -29.84 -12.01 -15.51
CA VAL A 73 -29.38 -11.44 -14.25
C VAL A 73 -28.07 -10.67 -14.53
N LEU A 74 -28.12 -9.37 -14.37
CA LEU A 74 -26.96 -8.50 -14.51
C LEU A 74 -26.48 -8.06 -13.13
N ASN A 75 -25.39 -8.64 -12.65
CA ASN A 75 -24.72 -8.22 -11.43
C ASN A 75 -23.56 -7.29 -11.80
N MET A 76 -23.65 -6.02 -11.48
CA MET A 76 -22.61 -5.03 -11.72
C MET A 76 -21.97 -4.59 -10.41
N VAL A 77 -20.64 -4.68 -10.34
CA VAL A 77 -19.86 -4.23 -9.19
C VAL A 77 -18.84 -3.22 -9.67
N SER A 78 -19.01 -1.97 -9.26
CA SER A 78 -18.23 -0.84 -9.77
C SER A 78 -17.55 -0.10 -8.63
N TYR A 79 -16.23 0.06 -8.75
CA TYR A 79 -15.43 0.87 -7.86
C TYR A 79 -15.04 2.17 -8.56
N ASN A 80 -15.55 3.29 -8.05
CA ASN A 80 -15.25 4.64 -8.49
C ASN A 80 -15.31 4.84 -10.02
N PRO A 81 -16.37 4.39 -10.75
CA PRO A 81 -16.58 4.74 -12.14
C PRO A 81 -16.91 6.23 -12.25
N SER A 82 -16.72 6.87 -13.41
CA SER A 82 -17.13 8.27 -13.57
C SER A 82 -18.49 8.41 -14.24
N ASP A 83 -18.71 7.76 -15.39
CA ASP A 83 -19.98 7.79 -16.14
C ASP A 83 -20.30 6.37 -16.63
N ARG A 84 -21.46 5.86 -16.26
CA ARG A 84 -21.92 4.55 -16.68
C ARG A 84 -23.35 4.59 -17.19
N LYS A 85 -23.57 4.02 -18.38
CA LYS A 85 -24.88 3.86 -19.00
C LYS A 85 -25.18 2.39 -19.21
N THR A 86 -26.30 1.94 -18.69
CA THR A 86 -26.82 0.58 -18.88
C THR A 86 -28.19 0.69 -19.52
N GLU A 87 -28.38 0.15 -20.72
CA GLU A 87 -29.66 0.10 -21.40
C GLU A 87 -30.03 -1.35 -21.69
N VAL A 88 -31.24 -1.72 -21.32
CA VAL A 88 -31.78 -3.06 -21.54
C VAL A 88 -33.08 -2.97 -22.34
N ASN A 89 -33.16 -3.73 -23.44
CA ASN A 89 -34.31 -3.84 -24.29
C ASN A 89 -34.94 -5.24 -24.14
N LEU A 90 -36.16 -5.32 -23.61
CA LEU A 90 -36.97 -6.53 -23.51
C LEU A 90 -37.85 -6.64 -24.76
N ASN A 91 -37.37 -7.32 -25.80
CA ASN A 91 -37.90 -7.23 -27.14
C ASN A 91 -39.02 -8.23 -27.44
N GLU A 92 -39.11 -9.33 -26.72
CA GLU A 92 -40.11 -10.38 -26.94
C GLU A 92 -40.88 -10.70 -25.66
N CYS A 93 -42.01 -11.34 -25.79
CA CYS A 93 -42.78 -11.82 -24.63
C CYS A 93 -41.93 -12.80 -23.79
N PHE A 94 -42.06 -12.70 -22.45
CA PHE A 94 -41.26 -13.48 -21.49
C PHE A 94 -39.75 -13.15 -21.54
N SER A 95 -39.43 -11.91 -21.92
CA SER A 95 -38.10 -11.35 -21.73
C SER A 95 -38.05 -10.66 -20.37
N ASP A 96 -37.18 -11.12 -19.48
CA ASP A 96 -37.10 -10.62 -18.12
C ASP A 96 -35.66 -10.20 -17.78
N VAL A 97 -35.54 -9.19 -16.91
CA VAL A 97 -34.22 -8.75 -16.42
C VAL A 97 -34.24 -8.44 -14.93
N LYS A 98 -33.20 -8.90 -14.25
CA LYS A 98 -32.86 -8.48 -12.90
C LYS A 98 -31.50 -7.78 -12.91
N ILE A 99 -31.47 -6.51 -12.55
CA ILE A 99 -30.24 -5.70 -12.46
C ILE A 99 -29.91 -5.50 -10.99
N CYS A 100 -28.75 -6.00 -10.55
CA CYS A 100 -28.19 -5.78 -9.23
C CYS A 100 -26.91 -4.95 -9.39
N ASN A 101 -27.00 -3.67 -9.06
CA ASN A 101 -25.95 -2.69 -9.28
C ASN A 101 -25.37 -2.25 -7.93
N SER A 102 -24.07 -2.49 -7.71
CA SER A 102 -23.33 -2.13 -6.51
C SER A 102 -22.21 -1.16 -6.86
N VAL A 103 -22.29 0.06 -6.33
CA VAL A 103 -21.39 1.17 -6.66
C VAL A 103 -20.70 1.69 -5.41
N ILE A 104 -19.39 1.84 -5.48
CA ILE A 104 -18.58 2.53 -4.46
C ILE A 104 -18.00 3.79 -5.10
N ALA A 105 -18.25 4.95 -4.48
CA ALA A 105 -17.79 6.24 -4.98
C ALA A 105 -16.91 6.98 -3.96
N ILE A 106 -15.76 7.43 -4.41
CA ILE A 106 -14.87 8.36 -3.71
C ILE A 106 -14.72 9.69 -4.47
N ASN A 107 -15.19 9.74 -5.71
CA ASN A 107 -15.34 10.92 -6.56
C ASN A 107 -16.78 10.96 -7.09
N LYS A 108 -17.09 11.93 -7.96
CA LYS A 108 -18.41 12.05 -8.57
C LYS A 108 -18.66 10.90 -9.56
N VAL A 109 -19.78 10.19 -9.37
CA VAL A 109 -20.20 9.03 -10.17
C VAL A 109 -21.60 9.26 -10.71
N LEU A 110 -21.76 9.06 -12.03
CA LEU A 110 -23.05 9.08 -12.74
C LEU A 110 -23.40 7.67 -13.20
N CYS A 111 -24.57 7.18 -12.83
CA CYS A 111 -25.07 5.89 -13.26
C CYS A 111 -26.47 6.05 -13.87
N HIS A 112 -26.57 5.81 -15.17
CA HIS A 112 -27.84 5.81 -15.90
C HIS A 112 -28.26 4.37 -16.17
N VAL A 113 -29.45 3.99 -15.74
CA VAL A 113 -30.05 2.69 -16.00
C VAL A 113 -31.36 2.90 -16.73
N LYS A 114 -31.51 2.32 -17.90
CA LYS A 114 -32.73 2.40 -18.69
C LYS A 114 -33.20 1.02 -19.09
N VAL A 115 -34.47 0.71 -18.83
CA VAL A 115 -35.11 -0.55 -19.28
C VAL A 115 -36.32 -0.23 -20.15
N ASN A 116 -36.33 -0.74 -21.38
CA ASN A 116 -37.39 -0.61 -22.34
C ASN A 116 -38.20 -1.93 -22.43
N HIS A 117 -39.45 -1.92 -22.04
CA HIS A 117 -40.39 -3.04 -22.18
C HIS A 117 -41.04 -2.98 -23.59
N ASN A 118 -40.38 -3.59 -24.58
CA ASN A 118 -40.82 -3.53 -25.98
C ASN A 118 -41.88 -4.58 -26.35
N ALA A 119 -42.25 -5.48 -25.42
CA ALA A 119 -43.24 -6.52 -25.63
C ALA A 119 -44.14 -6.69 -24.40
N LYS A 120 -45.26 -7.40 -24.55
CA LYS A 120 -46.16 -7.76 -23.46
C LYS A 120 -45.54 -8.84 -22.57
N ASN A 121 -46.01 -8.91 -21.32
CA ASN A 121 -45.62 -9.96 -20.36
C ASN A 121 -44.11 -10.03 -20.14
N THR A 122 -43.52 -8.88 -19.81
CA THR A 122 -42.08 -8.69 -19.54
C THR A 122 -41.89 -8.22 -18.10
N GLU A 123 -40.78 -8.62 -17.47
CA GLU A 123 -40.49 -8.25 -16.07
C GLU A 123 -39.10 -7.57 -15.95
N SER A 124 -39.04 -6.48 -15.18
CA SER A 124 -37.78 -5.85 -14.79
C SER A 124 -37.71 -5.59 -13.29
N SER A 125 -36.60 -5.97 -12.67
CA SER A 125 -36.28 -5.68 -11.28
C SER A 125 -34.91 -5.02 -11.20
N ILE A 126 -34.84 -3.77 -10.77
CA ILE A 126 -33.64 -2.96 -10.70
C ILE A 126 -33.32 -2.67 -9.22
N TYR A 127 -32.15 -3.08 -8.76
CA TYR A 127 -31.62 -2.83 -7.41
C TYR A 127 -30.32 -2.06 -7.53
N ASN A 128 -30.32 -0.78 -7.16
CA ASN A 128 -29.13 0.06 -7.16
C ASN A 128 -28.67 0.31 -5.71
N ASN A 129 -27.48 -0.14 -5.36
CA ASN A 129 -26.87 0.06 -4.06
C ASN A 129 -25.59 0.89 -4.20
N GLY A 130 -25.55 2.04 -3.56
CA GLY A 130 -24.41 2.95 -3.58
C GLY A 130 -23.84 3.19 -2.19
N ILE A 131 -22.51 3.33 -2.12
CA ILE A 131 -21.82 3.82 -0.93
C ILE A 131 -20.92 4.96 -1.35
N THR A 132 -21.04 6.10 -0.66
CA THR A 132 -20.18 7.26 -0.87
C THR A 132 -19.29 7.52 0.35
N LYS A 133 -18.05 7.93 0.09
CA LYS A 133 -17.07 8.32 1.11
C LYS A 133 -16.17 9.43 0.59
N LYS A 134 -15.58 10.22 1.49
CA LYS A 134 -14.79 11.42 1.17
C LYS A 134 -15.64 12.41 0.37
N ASP A 135 -15.16 12.85 -0.79
CA ASP A 135 -15.87 13.76 -1.69
C ASP A 135 -16.75 13.02 -2.71
N GLY A 136 -16.94 11.70 -2.50
CA GLY A 136 -17.71 10.86 -3.40
C GLY A 136 -19.18 11.21 -3.40
N THR A 137 -19.75 11.34 -4.59
CA THR A 137 -21.19 11.52 -4.82
C THR A 137 -21.67 10.52 -5.87
N ILE A 138 -22.88 10.03 -5.70
CA ILE A 138 -23.54 9.13 -6.66
C ILE A 138 -24.82 9.77 -7.14
N LYS A 139 -25.00 9.79 -8.44
CA LYS A 139 -26.28 10.06 -9.07
C LYS A 139 -26.78 8.80 -9.77
N PHE A 140 -27.94 8.28 -9.34
CA PHE A 140 -28.68 7.22 -10.02
C PHE A 140 -29.85 7.83 -10.81
N ASP A 141 -29.78 7.80 -12.14
CA ASP A 141 -30.89 8.09 -13.04
C ASP A 141 -31.46 6.77 -13.54
N VAL A 142 -32.67 6.40 -13.13
CA VAL A 142 -33.26 5.09 -13.40
C VAL A 142 -34.58 5.28 -14.15
N VAL A 143 -34.62 4.85 -15.41
CA VAL A 143 -35.77 5.01 -16.29
C VAL A 143 -36.31 3.63 -16.69
N SER A 144 -37.57 3.38 -16.45
CA SER A 144 -38.29 2.23 -17.05
C SER A 144 -39.41 2.74 -17.95
N PHE A 145 -39.42 2.24 -19.17
CA PHE A 145 -40.42 2.63 -20.20
C PHE A 145 -41.25 1.43 -20.62
N ALA A 146 -42.56 1.54 -20.49
CA ALA A 146 -43.55 0.55 -20.95
C ALA A 146 -44.58 1.19 -21.83
N PRO A 147 -44.48 1.08 -23.16
CA PRO A 147 -45.45 1.64 -24.14
C PRO A 147 -46.80 0.89 -24.06
N LYS A 148 -47.83 1.41 -24.74
CA LYS A 148 -49.20 0.87 -24.71
C LYS A 148 -49.31 -0.62 -25.02
N HIS A 149 -48.47 -1.16 -25.85
CA HIS A 149 -48.46 -2.57 -26.23
C HIS A 149 -47.72 -3.49 -25.22
N ALA A 150 -46.98 -2.94 -24.24
CA ALA A 150 -46.30 -3.67 -23.19
C ALA A 150 -47.25 -4.03 -22.03
N SER A 151 -48.38 -4.69 -22.35
CA SER A 151 -49.39 -5.10 -21.37
C SER A 151 -48.89 -6.25 -20.46
N ILE A 152 -49.38 -6.29 -19.21
CA ILE A 152 -49.02 -7.30 -18.21
C ILE A 152 -47.55 -7.26 -17.84
N SER A 153 -46.89 -6.12 -17.98
CA SER A 153 -45.49 -5.94 -17.59
C SER A 153 -45.37 -5.63 -16.09
N LYS A 154 -44.31 -6.14 -15.46
CA LYS A 154 -43.99 -5.88 -14.05
C LYS A 154 -42.67 -5.10 -13.96
N ILE A 155 -42.69 -3.99 -13.23
CA ILE A 155 -41.58 -3.05 -13.13
C ILE A 155 -41.30 -2.76 -11.66
N ASN A 156 -40.09 -3.04 -11.21
CA ASN A 156 -39.64 -2.71 -9.86
C ASN A 156 -38.31 -1.98 -9.90
N GLN A 157 -38.24 -0.81 -9.25
CA GLN A 157 -37.02 -0.04 -9.05
C GLN A 157 -36.81 0.19 -7.56
N ASP A 158 -35.64 -0.21 -7.04
CA ASP A 158 -35.20 0.04 -5.66
C ASP A 158 -33.77 0.60 -5.68
N SER A 159 -33.60 1.80 -5.16
CA SER A 159 -32.31 2.49 -5.19
C SER A 159 -31.95 3.00 -3.80
N LYS A 160 -30.77 2.61 -3.29
CA LYS A 160 -30.29 2.98 -1.97
C LYS A 160 -28.86 3.53 -2.05
N ILE A 161 -28.62 4.71 -1.47
CA ILE A 161 -27.29 5.29 -1.29
C ILE A 161 -27.03 5.48 0.21
N ILE A 162 -25.97 4.86 0.70
CA ILE A 162 -25.46 5.07 2.05
C ILE A 162 -24.30 6.04 2.00
N THR A 163 -24.43 7.14 2.72
CA THR A 163 -23.42 8.20 2.82
C THR A 163 -22.57 7.96 4.05
N LEU A 164 -21.26 7.81 3.88
CA LEU A 164 -20.27 7.65 4.95
C LEU A 164 -19.42 8.92 5.17
N ASN A 165 -19.82 10.03 4.57
CA ASN A 165 -19.20 11.36 4.68
C ASN A 165 -20.27 12.41 5.02
N ASP A 166 -19.81 13.62 5.31
CA ASP A 166 -20.71 14.75 5.64
C ASP A 166 -21.19 15.52 4.39
N VAL A 167 -20.76 15.13 3.19
CA VAL A 167 -21.13 15.77 1.92
C VAL A 167 -22.36 15.04 1.34
N ASN A 168 -23.47 15.76 1.15
CA ASN A 168 -24.77 15.22 0.75
C ASN A 168 -25.24 15.73 -0.64
N GLU A 169 -24.42 15.56 -1.66
CA GLU A 169 -24.83 15.84 -3.06
C GLU A 169 -25.23 14.57 -3.82
N ASN A 170 -25.73 13.54 -3.10
CA ASN A 170 -26.22 12.31 -3.72
C ASN A 170 -27.62 12.52 -4.27
N GLU A 171 -27.93 11.91 -5.42
CA GLU A 171 -29.18 12.05 -6.12
C GLU A 171 -29.71 10.69 -6.61
N ILE A 172 -31.01 10.45 -6.46
CA ILE A 172 -31.71 9.30 -7.04
C ILE A 172 -32.93 9.81 -7.78
N ASN A 173 -32.98 9.60 -9.09
CA ASN A 173 -34.06 10.00 -9.98
C ASN A 173 -34.76 8.76 -10.56
N PRO A 174 -35.73 8.15 -9.87
CA PRO A 174 -36.51 7.07 -10.43
C PRO A 174 -37.61 7.64 -11.34
N VAL A 175 -37.65 7.17 -12.58
CA VAL A 175 -38.62 7.60 -13.60
C VAL A 175 -39.36 6.38 -14.15
N LEU A 176 -40.66 6.40 -14.05
CA LEU A 176 -41.57 5.39 -14.60
C LEU A 176 -42.41 6.04 -15.72
N LEU A 177 -42.15 5.66 -16.96
CA LEU A 177 -42.88 6.09 -18.13
C LEU A 177 -43.80 4.94 -18.58
N ILE A 178 -45.03 4.91 -18.07
CA ILE A 178 -45.96 3.80 -18.23
C ILE A 178 -47.19 4.27 -19.01
N ASP A 179 -47.30 3.84 -20.25
CA ASP A 179 -48.46 4.09 -21.10
C ASP A 179 -49.43 2.89 -21.15
N SER A 180 -49.05 1.75 -20.56
CA SER A 180 -49.87 0.54 -20.50
C SER A 180 -50.76 0.53 -19.25
N PHE A 181 -52.06 0.25 -19.40
CA PHE A 181 -53.03 0.21 -18.26
C PHE A 181 -52.89 -1.02 -17.37
N ASP A 182 -52.35 -2.12 -17.87
CA ASP A 182 -52.24 -3.39 -17.18
C ASP A 182 -50.82 -3.65 -16.64
N ALA A 183 -49.95 -2.65 -16.59
CA ALA A 183 -48.60 -2.77 -16.07
C ALA A 183 -48.58 -2.48 -14.56
N GLU A 184 -47.91 -3.33 -13.79
CA GLU A 184 -47.61 -3.10 -12.38
C GLU A 184 -46.24 -2.44 -12.26
N ALA A 185 -46.20 -1.26 -11.65
CA ALA A 185 -44.93 -0.53 -11.49
C ALA A 185 -44.78 0.06 -10.07
N ARG A 186 -43.58 -0.09 -9.51
CA ARG A 186 -43.23 0.52 -8.23
C ARG A 186 -41.80 0.99 -8.21
N HIS A 187 -41.52 2.01 -7.42
CA HIS A 187 -40.16 2.44 -7.11
C HIS A 187 -40.00 2.75 -5.62
N ALA A 188 -38.75 2.60 -5.13
CA ALA A 188 -38.32 3.05 -3.82
C ALA A 188 -36.94 3.74 -3.94
N ALA A 189 -36.73 4.78 -3.14
CA ALA A 189 -35.47 5.51 -3.10
C ALA A 189 -35.10 5.86 -1.65
N PHE A 190 -33.83 5.66 -1.30
CA PHE A 190 -33.31 6.00 0.02
C PHE A 190 -31.90 6.59 -0.11
N ILE A 191 -31.69 7.76 0.50
CA ILE A 191 -30.36 8.38 0.68
C ILE A 191 -30.19 8.71 2.17
N GLY A 192 -29.11 8.24 2.78
CA GLY A 192 -28.84 8.52 4.19
C GLY A 192 -27.68 7.69 4.76
N ASN A 193 -27.56 7.72 6.07
CA ASN A 193 -26.58 6.91 6.81
C ASN A 193 -27.18 5.56 7.21
N PHE A 194 -26.35 4.64 7.71
CA PHE A 194 -26.87 3.46 8.40
C PHE A 194 -27.70 3.87 9.60
N LYS A 195 -28.81 3.19 9.84
CA LYS A 195 -29.66 3.47 10.99
C LYS A 195 -28.93 3.14 12.29
N GLU A 196 -28.98 4.01 13.27
CA GLU A 196 -28.38 3.76 14.59
C GLU A 196 -28.93 2.49 15.27
N GLU A 197 -30.18 2.11 14.97
CA GLU A 197 -30.79 0.87 15.44
C GLU A 197 -30.08 -0.38 14.87
N GLU A 198 -29.71 -0.37 13.59
CA GLU A 198 -28.95 -1.46 12.94
C GLU A 198 -27.56 -1.59 13.56
N LEU A 199 -26.88 -0.46 13.77
CA LEU A 199 -25.57 -0.42 14.41
C LEU A 199 -25.66 -0.85 15.89
N PHE A 200 -26.68 -0.39 16.62
CA PHE A 200 -26.92 -0.79 18.00
C PHE A 200 -27.18 -2.30 18.14
N TYR A 201 -28.00 -2.87 17.26
CA TYR A 201 -28.26 -4.33 17.23
C TYR A 201 -26.96 -5.12 17.07
N LEU A 202 -26.11 -4.74 16.13
CA LEU A 202 -24.84 -5.44 15.89
C LEU A 202 -23.85 -5.27 17.05
N LYS A 203 -23.79 -4.05 17.66
CA LYS A 203 -22.98 -3.81 18.85
C LYS A 203 -23.46 -4.61 20.06
N SER A 204 -24.77 -4.79 20.24
CA SER A 204 -25.32 -5.63 21.31
C SER A 204 -24.96 -7.11 21.16
N ARG A 205 -24.59 -7.55 19.96
CA ARG A 205 -24.07 -8.89 19.64
C ARG A 205 -22.55 -9.02 19.78
N GLY A 206 -21.87 -7.99 20.31
CA GLY A 206 -20.43 -8.00 20.60
C GLY A 206 -19.54 -7.49 19.46
N LEU A 207 -20.12 -6.98 18.36
CA LEU A 207 -19.34 -6.34 17.30
C LEU A 207 -18.98 -4.91 17.70
N ASN A 208 -17.75 -4.48 17.43
CA ASN A 208 -17.40 -3.07 17.52
C ASN A 208 -18.06 -2.26 16.38
N ARG A 209 -18.04 -0.92 16.45
CA ARG A 209 -18.69 -0.05 15.44
C ARG A 209 -18.19 -0.33 14.02
N LYS A 210 -16.88 -0.52 13.86
CA LYS A 210 -16.26 -0.76 12.56
C LYS A 210 -16.68 -2.10 11.95
N ASP A 211 -16.63 -3.18 12.74
CA ASP A 211 -17.05 -4.50 12.25
C ASP A 211 -18.55 -4.52 11.92
N SER A 212 -19.35 -3.71 12.64
CA SER A 212 -20.78 -3.52 12.35
C SER A 212 -20.99 -2.78 11.02
N GLU A 213 -20.28 -1.69 10.79
CA GLU A 213 -20.32 -0.92 9.52
C GLU A 213 -19.84 -1.79 8.36
N ASP A 214 -18.72 -2.52 8.49
CA ASP A 214 -18.19 -3.42 7.46
C ASP A 214 -19.19 -4.55 7.12
N LEU A 215 -19.90 -5.08 8.11
CA LEU A 215 -20.92 -6.09 7.89
C LEU A 215 -22.12 -5.53 7.12
N LEU A 216 -22.59 -4.33 7.47
CA LEU A 216 -23.69 -3.65 6.78
C LEU A 216 -23.30 -3.27 5.33
N ILE A 217 -22.07 -2.79 5.11
CA ILE A 217 -21.52 -2.49 3.78
C ILE A 217 -21.52 -3.76 2.91
N ASN A 218 -20.97 -4.86 3.44
CA ASN A 218 -20.94 -6.13 2.72
C ASN A 218 -22.37 -6.65 2.43
N GLY A 219 -23.28 -6.51 3.39
CA GLY A 219 -24.70 -6.86 3.22
C GLY A 219 -25.35 -6.05 2.10
N LEU A 220 -25.10 -4.75 2.05
CA LEU A 220 -25.66 -3.86 1.04
C LEU A 220 -25.09 -4.13 -0.36
N LEU A 221 -23.76 -4.22 -0.49
CA LEU A 221 -23.10 -4.31 -1.79
C LEU A 221 -23.07 -5.72 -2.37
N ILE A 222 -22.90 -6.76 -1.53
CA ILE A 222 -22.75 -8.14 -2.00
C ILE A 222 -24.01 -8.97 -1.73
N GLY A 223 -24.73 -8.67 -0.65
CA GLY A 223 -25.91 -9.44 -0.25
C GLY A 223 -27.00 -9.49 -1.33
N THR A 224 -27.18 -8.38 -2.05
CA THR A 224 -28.18 -8.23 -3.12
C THR A 224 -27.76 -8.84 -4.46
N LEU A 225 -26.46 -9.14 -4.66
CA LEU A 225 -25.99 -9.77 -5.89
C LEU A 225 -26.47 -11.22 -5.99
N ASP A 226 -26.92 -11.60 -7.17
CA ASP A 226 -27.39 -12.95 -7.50
C ASP A 226 -26.27 -13.75 -8.18
N ILE A 227 -25.26 -14.08 -7.40
CA ILE A 227 -24.07 -14.83 -7.81
C ILE A 227 -23.80 -15.96 -6.81
N CYS A 228 -22.96 -16.94 -7.20
CA CYS A 228 -22.64 -18.07 -6.34
C CYS A 228 -21.86 -17.65 -5.08
N PHE A 229 -21.86 -18.54 -4.07
CA PHE A 229 -21.19 -18.28 -2.80
C PHE A 229 -19.69 -18.00 -2.95
N ASP A 230 -18.99 -18.75 -3.80
CA ASP A 230 -17.55 -18.59 -4.02
C ASP A 230 -17.21 -17.24 -4.64
N GLU A 231 -18.06 -16.74 -5.54
CA GLU A 231 -17.90 -15.40 -6.13
C GLU A 231 -18.17 -14.31 -5.10
N LYS A 232 -19.20 -14.48 -4.24
CA LYS A 232 -19.45 -13.56 -3.12
C LYS A 232 -18.27 -13.49 -2.15
N GLU A 233 -17.65 -14.61 -1.82
CA GLU A 233 -16.47 -14.65 -0.94
C GLU A 233 -15.23 -13.98 -1.61
N LYS A 234 -15.02 -14.20 -2.91
CA LYS A 234 -13.97 -13.49 -3.67
C LYS A 234 -14.20 -11.98 -3.68
N LEU A 235 -15.43 -11.53 -3.90
CA LEU A 235 -15.79 -10.11 -3.85
C LEU A 235 -15.64 -9.52 -2.44
N LYS A 236 -16.04 -10.23 -1.38
CA LYS A 236 -15.80 -9.81 0.01
C LYS A 236 -14.31 -9.64 0.29
N LYS A 237 -13.49 -10.58 -0.17
CA LYS A 237 -12.04 -10.48 -0.04
C LYS A 237 -11.51 -9.25 -0.80
N LYS A 238 -11.94 -9.05 -2.03
CA LYS A 238 -11.58 -7.88 -2.84
C LYS A 238 -12.04 -6.56 -2.20
N LEU A 239 -13.26 -6.48 -1.70
CA LEU A 239 -13.75 -5.33 -0.93
C LEU A 239 -12.89 -5.04 0.29
N LYS A 240 -12.47 -6.07 1.01
CA LYS A 240 -11.66 -5.93 2.22
C LYS A 240 -10.19 -5.59 1.93
N GLU A 241 -9.57 -6.25 0.97
CA GLU A 241 -8.13 -6.17 0.69
C GLU A 241 -7.77 -5.04 -0.29
N GLU A 242 -8.59 -4.81 -1.34
CA GLU A 242 -8.28 -3.83 -2.38
C GLU A 242 -9.09 -2.54 -2.20
N TRP A 243 -10.39 -2.64 -1.89
CA TRP A 243 -11.31 -1.50 -1.79
C TRP A 243 -11.60 -1.06 -0.35
N GLY A 244 -11.56 -1.99 0.63
CA GLY A 244 -11.68 -1.71 2.07
C GLY A 244 -10.57 -0.83 2.59
N TRP A 245 -9.42 -0.88 1.93
CA TRP A 245 -8.29 -0.01 2.22
C TRP A 245 -8.62 1.49 2.09
N PHE A 246 -9.45 1.89 1.12
CA PHE A 246 -9.95 3.25 0.97
C PHE A 246 -10.96 3.64 2.06
N PHE A 247 -11.58 2.68 2.74
CA PHE A 247 -12.51 2.90 3.85
C PHE A 247 -11.83 2.96 5.22
N MET A 248 -10.52 2.68 5.33
CA MET A 248 -9.81 2.73 6.60
C MET A 248 -9.29 4.14 6.90
N ASP A 249 -9.85 4.78 7.92
CA ASP A 249 -9.25 5.94 8.57
C ASP A 249 -8.16 5.46 9.52
N TYR A 250 -6.97 5.23 8.96
CA TYR A 250 -5.82 4.77 9.75
C TYR A 250 -5.37 5.77 10.80
N LYS A 251 -5.69 7.09 10.67
CA LYS A 251 -5.28 8.11 11.66
C LYS A 251 -5.74 7.77 13.07
N LYS A 252 -6.90 7.13 13.21
CA LYS A 252 -7.45 6.71 14.52
C LYS A 252 -6.60 5.67 15.25
N ASP A 253 -5.85 4.85 14.52
CA ASP A 253 -4.97 3.84 15.10
C ASP A 253 -3.69 4.46 15.67
N PHE A 254 -3.39 5.71 15.33
CA PHE A 254 -2.16 6.42 15.72
C PHE A 254 -2.45 7.55 16.72
N PRO A 255 -2.24 7.33 18.03
CA PRO A 255 -2.55 8.32 19.05
C PRO A 255 -1.90 9.70 18.85
N MET A 256 -0.72 9.74 18.23
CA MET A 256 -0.02 11.01 17.94
C MET A 256 -0.73 11.87 16.89
N LEU A 257 -1.46 11.26 15.95
CA LEU A 257 -2.20 12.01 14.90
C LEU A 257 -3.46 12.68 15.43
N ASN A 258 -3.99 12.21 16.57
CA ASN A 258 -5.13 12.85 17.23
C ASN A 258 -4.83 14.26 17.78
N LYS A 259 -3.56 14.69 17.77
CA LYS A 259 -3.12 16.01 18.21
C LYS A 259 -3.25 17.12 17.14
N GLY A 260 -3.80 16.78 15.95
CA GLY A 260 -4.00 17.75 14.87
C GLY A 260 -2.73 18.17 14.12
N ILE A 261 -1.63 17.43 14.29
CA ILE A 261 -0.36 17.68 13.58
C ILE A 261 -0.42 17.13 12.16
N VAL A 262 0.15 17.85 11.20
CA VAL A 262 0.47 17.36 9.86
C VAL A 262 1.90 16.84 9.85
N TYR A 263 2.07 15.52 9.97
CA TYR A 263 3.38 14.90 10.11
C TYR A 263 3.87 14.37 8.76
N LEU A 264 4.90 15.01 8.21
CA LEU A 264 5.52 14.70 6.92
C LEU A 264 7.04 14.43 7.04
N ASP A 265 7.48 13.83 8.17
CA ASP A 265 8.86 13.38 8.37
C ASP A 265 8.97 11.88 8.62
N ASN A 266 8.19 11.07 7.89
CA ASN A 266 8.12 9.61 8.06
C ASN A 266 9.42 8.89 7.70
N SER A 267 10.21 9.40 6.77
CA SER A 267 11.53 8.84 6.44
C SER A 267 12.55 8.97 7.59
N ALA A 268 12.31 9.84 8.58
CA ALA A 268 13.12 9.90 9.79
C ALA A 268 12.64 8.88 10.81
N THR A 269 11.34 8.89 11.13
CA THR A 269 10.68 7.90 11.99
C THR A 269 9.17 7.95 11.74
N THR A 270 8.47 6.83 11.77
CA THR A 270 7.00 6.78 11.66
C THR A 270 6.36 6.88 13.04
N PHE A 271 5.09 7.28 13.12
CA PHE A 271 4.30 7.12 14.34
C PHE A 271 3.97 5.65 14.59
N LYS A 272 3.63 5.31 15.83
CA LYS A 272 3.36 3.95 16.27
C LYS A 272 1.86 3.78 16.45
N PRO A 273 1.26 2.72 15.86
CA PRO A 273 -0.13 2.41 16.11
C PRO A 273 -0.31 1.92 17.55
N LYS A 274 -1.52 2.07 18.06
CA LYS A 274 -1.85 1.73 19.46
C LYS A 274 -1.48 0.30 19.81
N CYS A 275 -1.68 -0.67 18.92
CA CYS A 275 -1.34 -2.08 19.17
C CYS A 275 0.15 -2.29 19.47
N VAL A 276 1.04 -1.56 18.81
CA VAL A 276 2.49 -1.60 19.08
C VAL A 276 2.81 -1.03 20.47
N ILE A 277 2.19 0.10 20.82
CA ILE A 277 2.36 0.73 22.15
C ILE A 277 1.85 -0.21 23.24
N ASP A 278 0.69 -0.84 23.00
CA ASP A 278 0.06 -1.75 23.96
C ASP A 278 0.91 -3.01 24.19
N GLU A 279 1.52 -3.61 23.15
CA GLU A 279 2.37 -4.80 23.32
C GLU A 279 3.66 -4.47 24.09
N VAL A 280 4.28 -3.32 23.82
CA VAL A 280 5.43 -2.84 24.63
C VAL A 280 5.04 -2.69 26.10
N SER A 281 3.89 -2.08 26.38
CA SER A 281 3.37 -1.91 27.75
C SER A 281 3.04 -3.25 28.40
N LYS A 282 2.46 -4.17 27.64
CA LYS A 282 2.07 -5.50 28.08
C LYS A 282 3.27 -6.37 28.47
N TYR A 283 4.40 -6.26 27.76
CA TYR A 283 5.63 -6.93 28.17
C TYR A 283 5.99 -6.54 29.61
N TYR A 284 6.06 -5.23 29.90
CA TYR A 284 6.45 -4.75 31.24
C TYR A 284 5.41 -5.05 32.33
N SER A 285 4.14 -5.08 32.01
CA SER A 285 3.07 -5.26 33.00
C SER A 285 2.69 -6.72 33.25
N SER A 286 2.99 -7.64 32.32
CA SER A 286 2.40 -8.99 32.38
C SER A 286 3.41 -10.15 32.31
N TYR A 287 4.57 -9.99 31.63
CA TYR A 287 5.53 -11.08 31.44
C TYR A 287 6.97 -10.58 31.26
N SER A 288 7.36 -9.55 32.04
CA SER A 288 8.74 -9.03 32.04
C SER A 288 9.72 -10.03 32.63
N ALA A 289 10.35 -10.82 31.76
CA ALA A 289 11.40 -11.76 32.10
C ALA A 289 12.54 -11.71 31.09
N ASN A 290 13.71 -12.26 31.45
CA ASN A 290 14.83 -12.37 30.54
C ASN A 290 14.67 -13.62 29.67
N ALA A 291 14.90 -13.48 28.38
CA ALA A 291 14.90 -14.58 27.42
C ALA A 291 16.12 -15.51 27.62
N HIS A 292 15.98 -16.80 27.32
CA HIS A 292 17.03 -17.81 27.26
C HIS A 292 17.78 -18.08 28.58
N ARG A 293 17.23 -17.65 29.74
CA ARG A 293 17.93 -17.74 31.06
C ARG A 293 17.08 -18.21 32.23
N GLY A 294 15.82 -18.57 32.01
CA GLY A 294 14.92 -18.96 33.09
C GLY A 294 14.18 -20.26 32.81
N ASP A 295 14.24 -21.19 33.75
CA ASP A 295 13.48 -22.45 33.69
C ASP A 295 12.08 -22.30 34.31
N TYR A 296 11.45 -21.13 34.12
CA TYR A 296 10.12 -20.81 34.65
C TYR A 296 9.19 -20.26 33.58
N ASN A 297 7.89 -20.48 33.77
CA ASN A 297 6.86 -20.24 32.75
C ASN A 297 6.90 -18.85 32.07
N ILE A 298 7.16 -17.78 32.83
CA ILE A 298 7.20 -16.42 32.26
C ILE A 298 8.38 -16.27 31.28
N SER A 299 9.55 -16.88 31.59
CA SER A 299 10.70 -16.87 30.69
C SER A 299 10.42 -17.62 29.39
N GLN A 300 9.75 -18.79 29.49
CA GLN A 300 9.34 -19.55 28.30
C GLN A 300 8.38 -18.76 27.40
N ILE A 301 7.42 -18.05 28.00
CA ILE A 301 6.51 -17.16 27.23
C ILE A 301 7.30 -16.11 26.44
N VAL A 302 8.33 -15.52 27.05
CA VAL A 302 9.16 -14.51 26.40
C VAL A 302 10.00 -15.13 25.27
N ASP A 303 10.57 -16.31 25.50
CA ASP A 303 11.34 -17.06 24.51
C ASP A 303 10.48 -17.42 23.29
N ASP A 304 9.28 -17.94 23.50
CA ASP A 304 8.34 -18.28 22.43
C ASP A 304 7.96 -17.06 21.63
N LYS A 305 7.66 -15.93 22.30
CA LYS A 305 7.32 -14.67 21.63
C LYS A 305 8.50 -14.12 20.83
N LEU A 306 9.72 -14.13 21.39
CA LEU A 306 10.92 -13.66 20.68
C LEU A 306 11.19 -14.48 19.42
N ASN A 307 11.09 -15.82 19.54
CA ASN A 307 11.26 -16.74 18.42
C ASN A 307 10.17 -16.51 17.36
N ASN A 308 8.93 -16.27 17.78
CA ASN A 308 7.84 -15.95 16.84
C ASN A 308 8.10 -14.65 16.06
N VAL A 309 8.57 -13.58 16.74
CA VAL A 309 8.92 -12.32 16.05
C VAL A 309 10.04 -12.54 15.03
N ARG A 310 11.03 -13.39 15.36
CA ARG A 310 12.10 -13.75 14.43
C ARG A 310 11.57 -14.50 13.21
N GLU A 311 10.67 -15.45 13.40
CA GLU A 311 10.00 -16.18 12.32
C GLU A 311 9.12 -15.26 11.46
N GLU A 312 8.36 -14.35 12.07
CA GLU A 312 7.58 -13.36 11.33
C GLU A 312 8.46 -12.38 10.53
N THR A 313 9.58 -11.94 11.12
CA THR A 313 10.57 -11.11 10.42
C THR A 313 11.18 -11.86 9.24
N LYS A 314 11.55 -13.14 9.41
CA LYS A 314 12.02 -14.01 8.34
C LYS A 314 11.00 -14.09 7.19
N LYS A 315 9.73 -14.33 7.50
CA LYS A 315 8.65 -14.42 6.51
C LYS A 315 8.44 -13.08 5.80
N PHE A 316 8.50 -11.98 6.54
CA PHE A 316 8.25 -10.63 6.03
C PHE A 316 9.21 -10.22 4.92
N ILE A 317 10.50 -10.60 5.05
CA ILE A 317 11.52 -10.35 4.03
C ILE A 317 11.85 -11.59 3.18
N ASN A 318 11.12 -12.70 3.35
CA ASN A 318 11.33 -13.99 2.67
C ASN A 318 12.74 -14.56 2.85
N ALA A 319 13.36 -14.44 4.04
CA ALA A 319 14.62 -15.07 4.35
C ALA A 319 14.48 -16.60 4.44
N LYS A 320 15.57 -17.34 4.21
CA LYS A 320 15.55 -18.81 4.15
C LYS A 320 15.43 -19.44 5.52
N LYS A 321 16.19 -18.94 6.51
CA LYS A 321 16.29 -19.48 7.85
C LYS A 321 16.12 -18.38 8.91
N ALA A 322 15.59 -18.72 10.09
CA ALA A 322 15.48 -17.78 11.20
C ALA A 322 16.84 -17.32 11.73
N CYS A 323 17.86 -18.17 11.68
CA CYS A 323 19.23 -17.82 12.08
C CYS A 323 19.89 -16.76 11.19
N GLU A 324 19.32 -16.47 10.02
CA GLU A 324 19.73 -15.35 9.13
C GLU A 324 19.22 -13.99 9.61
N ILE A 325 18.39 -13.95 10.68
CA ILE A 325 17.83 -12.74 11.27
C ILE A 325 18.52 -12.49 12.62
N VAL A 326 19.22 -11.38 12.73
CA VAL A 326 19.88 -10.91 13.94
C VAL A 326 19.24 -9.59 14.39
N PHE A 327 18.76 -9.52 15.63
CA PHE A 327 18.24 -8.30 16.19
C PHE A 327 19.37 -7.38 16.67
N THR A 328 19.22 -6.09 16.35
CA THR A 328 20.18 -5.03 16.68
C THR A 328 19.41 -3.83 17.23
N SER A 329 20.11 -2.77 17.61
CA SER A 329 19.47 -1.51 18.03
C SER A 329 18.94 -0.65 16.88
N GLY A 330 19.29 -0.98 15.62
CA GLY A 330 18.87 -0.25 14.42
C GLY A 330 19.76 -0.56 13.21
N ALA A 331 19.34 -0.08 12.04
CA ALA A 331 20.11 -0.26 10.80
C ALA A 331 21.57 0.25 10.92
N THR A 332 21.81 1.30 11.69
CA THR A 332 23.16 1.81 11.94
C THR A 332 24.05 0.76 12.59
N GLU A 333 23.59 0.08 13.64
CA GLU A 333 24.35 -0.99 14.28
C GLU A 333 24.49 -2.18 13.33
N SER A 334 23.43 -2.58 12.63
CA SER A 334 23.46 -3.65 11.63
C SER A 334 24.53 -3.41 10.56
N LEU A 335 24.59 -2.19 10.00
CA LEU A 335 25.59 -1.81 9.00
C LEU A 335 27.01 -1.82 9.60
N ASN A 336 27.20 -1.39 10.87
CA ASN A 336 28.49 -1.48 11.54
C ASN A 336 28.92 -2.93 11.75
N PHE A 337 28.02 -3.85 12.13
CA PHE A 337 28.32 -5.28 12.21
C PHE A 337 28.86 -5.82 10.89
N ILE A 338 28.20 -5.48 9.77
CA ILE A 338 28.63 -5.95 8.45
C ILE A 338 29.99 -5.30 8.07
N ILE A 339 30.07 -3.99 8.19
CA ILE A 339 31.23 -3.25 7.68
C ILE A 339 32.45 -3.46 8.58
N LYS A 340 32.32 -3.35 9.89
CA LYS A 340 33.44 -3.50 10.83
C LYS A 340 33.70 -4.93 11.28
N GLY A 341 32.63 -5.75 11.41
CA GLY A 341 32.73 -7.15 11.85
C GLY A 341 33.05 -8.13 10.71
N PHE A 342 32.78 -7.76 9.46
CA PHE A 342 33.03 -8.63 8.30
C PHE A 342 33.93 -7.97 7.25
N LEU A 343 33.53 -6.85 6.61
CA LEU A 343 34.29 -6.27 5.49
C LEU A 343 35.70 -5.85 5.88
N LYS A 344 35.90 -5.36 7.10
CA LYS A 344 37.23 -4.94 7.59
C LYS A 344 38.29 -6.02 7.40
N ASP A 345 37.94 -7.29 7.71
CA ASP A 345 38.88 -8.41 7.63
C ASP A 345 38.81 -9.14 6.27
N TYR A 346 37.70 -8.99 5.54
CA TYR A 346 37.49 -9.55 4.22
C TYR A 346 38.32 -8.82 3.14
N LEU A 347 38.47 -7.49 3.26
CA LEU A 347 39.16 -6.64 2.31
C LEU A 347 40.66 -6.55 2.61
N LYS A 348 41.46 -6.49 1.54
CA LYS A 348 42.88 -6.28 1.58
C LYS A 348 43.23 -4.87 1.08
N SER A 349 44.48 -4.43 1.35
CA SER A 349 44.98 -3.17 0.81
C SER A 349 44.90 -3.15 -0.74
N GLY A 350 44.32 -2.09 -1.28
CA GLY A 350 44.07 -1.92 -2.71
C GLY A 350 42.80 -2.56 -3.25
N ASP A 351 42.04 -3.34 -2.44
CA ASP A 351 40.68 -3.77 -2.83
C ASP A 351 39.73 -2.58 -2.89
N GLU A 352 38.75 -2.65 -3.74
CA GLU A 352 37.79 -1.58 -3.99
C GLU A 352 36.39 -1.90 -3.48
N ILE A 353 35.76 -0.88 -2.88
CA ILE A 353 34.35 -0.86 -2.49
C ILE A 353 33.62 0.13 -3.38
N LEU A 354 32.54 -0.30 -4.02
CA LEU A 354 31.66 0.59 -4.76
C LEU A 354 30.51 1.06 -3.89
N THR A 355 30.25 2.37 -3.89
CA THR A 355 29.11 3.02 -3.23
C THR A 355 28.70 4.27 -4.01
N THR A 356 27.77 5.09 -3.48
CA THR A 356 27.40 6.35 -4.14
C THR A 356 27.57 7.57 -3.23
N LYS A 357 27.51 8.77 -3.81
CA LYS A 357 27.48 10.03 -3.06
C LYS A 357 26.12 10.32 -2.40
N SER A 358 25.09 9.53 -2.69
CA SER A 358 23.74 9.72 -2.13
C SER A 358 23.43 8.83 -0.92
N GLU A 359 24.44 8.17 -0.34
CA GLU A 359 24.26 7.26 0.79
C GLU A 359 24.10 7.98 2.14
N HIS A 360 23.39 7.30 3.03
CA HIS A 360 23.25 7.73 4.42
C HIS A 360 24.57 7.60 5.19
N ALA A 361 24.78 8.47 6.17
CA ALA A 361 25.99 8.50 7.00
C ALA A 361 26.26 7.17 7.73
N SER A 362 25.21 6.41 8.08
CA SER A 362 25.34 5.09 8.72
C SER A 362 26.05 4.05 7.85
N LEU A 363 26.06 4.26 6.54
CA LEU A 363 26.77 3.43 5.57
C LEU A 363 28.17 3.99 5.30
N ILE A 364 28.28 5.28 5.03
CA ILE A 364 29.52 5.92 4.57
C ILE A 364 30.58 6.03 5.69
N LEU A 365 30.18 6.44 6.90
CA LEU A 365 31.16 6.65 7.99
C LEU A 365 31.90 5.37 8.40
N PRO A 366 31.25 4.21 8.56
CA PRO A 366 31.95 2.96 8.81
C PRO A 366 32.88 2.55 7.65
N LEU A 367 32.52 2.83 6.39
CA LEU A 367 33.40 2.58 5.25
C LEU A 367 34.66 3.44 5.31
N PHE A 368 34.56 4.74 5.63
CA PHE A 368 35.71 5.59 5.85
C PHE A 368 36.61 5.08 6.97
N ASP A 369 36.03 4.62 8.07
CA ASP A 369 36.79 4.08 9.21
C ASP A 369 37.61 2.85 8.82
N ILE A 370 37.02 1.86 8.13
CA ILE A 370 37.75 0.62 7.77
C ILE A 370 38.79 0.87 6.67
N THR A 371 38.46 1.67 5.64
CA THR A 371 39.38 1.91 4.51
C THR A 371 40.61 2.70 4.93
N SER A 372 40.48 3.64 5.88
CA SER A 372 41.63 4.34 6.48
C SER A 372 42.58 3.39 7.25
N LYS A 373 42.11 2.23 7.70
CA LYS A 373 42.89 1.28 8.51
C LYS A 373 43.49 0.12 7.74
N ASN A 374 42.78 -0.37 6.69
CA ASN A 374 43.18 -1.57 5.93
C ASN A 374 43.71 -1.24 4.51
N GLY A 375 43.64 0.02 4.08
CA GLY A 375 44.13 0.46 2.76
C GLY A 375 43.24 0.06 1.58
N ALA A 376 42.02 -0.36 1.82
CA ALA A 376 41.01 -0.51 0.76
C ALA A 376 40.55 0.86 0.26
N VAL A 377 39.98 0.92 -0.94
CA VAL A 377 39.62 2.17 -1.63
C VAL A 377 38.12 2.24 -1.86
N ILE A 378 37.54 3.41 -1.59
CA ILE A 378 36.12 3.67 -1.93
C ILE A 378 36.07 4.34 -3.31
N ASN A 379 35.32 3.71 -4.22
CA ASN A 379 35.01 4.28 -5.52
C ASN A 379 33.50 4.61 -5.59
N TYR A 380 33.21 5.84 -6.08
CA TYR A 380 31.81 6.27 -6.19
C TYR A 380 31.26 5.97 -7.58
N ILE A 381 30.09 5.32 -7.58
CA ILE A 381 29.25 5.14 -8.76
C ILE A 381 28.62 6.49 -9.11
N ASP A 382 28.71 6.90 -10.37
CA ASP A 382 28.13 8.15 -10.84
C ASP A 382 26.60 8.07 -10.84
N LEU A 383 25.95 9.15 -10.42
CA LEU A 383 24.50 9.31 -10.52
C LEU A 383 24.13 9.78 -11.94
N ASN A 384 22.97 9.37 -12.41
CA ASN A 384 22.37 9.92 -13.63
C ASN A 384 21.94 11.39 -13.40
N PRO A 385 21.63 12.17 -14.46
CA PRO A 385 21.15 13.55 -14.30
C PRO A 385 19.88 13.71 -13.47
N ASP A 386 19.04 12.67 -13.41
CA ASP A 386 17.83 12.57 -12.58
C ASP A 386 18.12 12.07 -11.15
N LEU A 387 19.40 11.97 -10.77
CA LEU A 387 19.90 11.52 -9.48
C LEU A 387 19.67 10.01 -9.18
N THR A 388 19.30 9.22 -10.18
CA THR A 388 19.14 7.77 -10.08
C THR A 388 20.44 7.01 -10.34
N VAL A 389 20.44 5.72 -9.99
CA VAL A 389 21.53 4.77 -10.29
C VAL A 389 20.99 3.63 -11.15
N SER A 390 21.57 3.42 -12.32
CA SER A 390 21.29 2.28 -13.19
C SER A 390 22.36 1.18 -13.05
N LEU A 391 22.04 -0.03 -13.52
CA LEU A 391 23.02 -1.12 -13.62
C LEU A 391 24.25 -0.71 -14.46
N GLU A 392 24.05 0.08 -15.50
CA GLU A 392 25.14 0.54 -16.37
C GLU A 392 26.11 1.48 -15.64
N ASN A 393 25.63 2.32 -14.72
CA ASN A 393 26.50 3.13 -13.86
C ASN A 393 27.39 2.24 -12.98
N VAL A 394 26.82 1.15 -12.43
CA VAL A 394 27.54 0.17 -11.61
C VAL A 394 28.61 -0.55 -12.45
N LYS A 395 28.23 -1.10 -13.61
CA LYS A 395 29.15 -1.84 -14.52
C LYS A 395 30.35 -1.01 -14.92
N LYS A 396 30.17 0.27 -15.21
CA LYS A 396 31.28 1.19 -15.60
C LYS A 396 32.32 1.35 -14.50
N LYS A 397 31.98 1.14 -13.24
CA LYS A 397 32.87 1.34 -12.09
C LYS A 397 33.48 0.05 -11.54
N ILE A 398 32.94 -1.12 -11.92
CA ILE A 398 33.50 -2.41 -11.51
C ILE A 398 34.84 -2.63 -12.17
N THR A 399 35.84 -3.01 -11.37
CA THR A 399 37.18 -3.42 -11.79
C THR A 399 37.48 -4.82 -11.25
N ASN A 400 38.64 -5.39 -11.61
CA ASN A 400 39.13 -6.66 -11.05
C ASN A 400 39.50 -6.56 -9.55
N LYS A 401 39.59 -5.36 -9.00
CA LYS A 401 39.84 -5.09 -7.58
C LYS A 401 38.56 -4.92 -6.77
N THR A 402 37.41 -4.77 -7.42
CA THR A 402 36.14 -4.59 -6.73
C THR A 402 35.77 -5.87 -5.97
N LYS A 403 35.54 -5.76 -4.65
CA LYS A 403 35.21 -6.88 -3.76
C LYS A 403 33.84 -6.72 -3.12
N ALA A 404 33.35 -5.50 -2.97
CA ALA A 404 32.05 -5.24 -2.38
C ALA A 404 31.33 -4.08 -3.06
N ILE A 405 30.01 -4.18 -3.15
CA ILE A 405 29.08 -3.10 -3.52
C ILE A 405 28.22 -2.83 -2.29
N VAL A 406 28.19 -1.59 -1.81
CA VAL A 406 27.47 -1.20 -0.58
C VAL A 406 26.54 -0.05 -0.91
N LEU A 407 25.24 -0.30 -0.94
CA LEU A 407 24.23 0.63 -1.46
C LEU A 407 22.97 0.64 -0.60
N SER A 408 22.28 1.77 -0.55
CA SER A 408 20.88 1.79 -0.14
C SER A 408 19.99 1.19 -1.24
N HIS A 409 18.94 0.44 -0.89
CA HIS A 409 17.91 -0.01 -1.85
C HIS A 409 17.04 1.17 -2.30
N VAL A 410 16.62 2.00 -1.32
CA VAL A 410 15.93 3.28 -1.55
C VAL A 410 16.68 4.36 -0.78
N THR A 411 17.02 5.47 -1.43
CA THR A 411 17.76 6.56 -0.79
C THR A 411 16.85 7.44 0.06
N ASN A 412 17.34 7.93 1.18
CA ASN A 412 16.53 8.66 2.16
C ASN A 412 16.25 10.14 1.81
N VAL A 413 16.89 10.68 0.78
CA VAL A 413 16.69 12.07 0.33
C VAL A 413 15.96 12.13 -1.00
N ILE A 414 16.49 11.47 -1.99
CA ILE A 414 15.95 11.48 -3.35
C ILE A 414 14.84 10.43 -3.49
N GLY A 415 14.97 9.32 -2.75
CA GLY A 415 14.06 8.19 -2.87
C GLY A 415 14.33 7.33 -4.10
N ASP A 416 15.52 7.44 -4.72
CA ASP A 416 15.94 6.59 -5.83
C ASP A 416 15.82 5.11 -5.46
N ILE A 417 15.04 4.34 -6.24
CA ILE A 417 14.85 2.91 -6.10
C ILE A 417 15.83 2.20 -7.02
N ARG A 418 16.83 1.57 -6.44
CA ARG A 418 17.93 0.98 -7.20
C ARG A 418 17.63 -0.42 -7.68
N PRO A 419 18.12 -0.83 -8.84
CA PRO A 419 17.94 -2.16 -9.42
C PRO A 419 18.85 -3.19 -8.71
N ILE A 420 18.57 -3.46 -7.42
CA ILE A 420 19.42 -4.32 -6.57
C ILE A 420 19.51 -5.74 -7.11
N LYS A 421 18.42 -6.29 -7.64
CA LYS A 421 18.41 -7.64 -8.21
C LYS A 421 19.41 -7.79 -9.35
N GLU A 422 19.33 -6.89 -10.32
CA GLU A 422 20.23 -6.89 -11.49
C GLU A 422 21.68 -6.61 -11.09
N ILE A 423 21.87 -5.78 -10.06
CA ILE A 423 23.22 -5.52 -9.50
C ILE A 423 23.78 -6.79 -8.85
N CYS A 424 22.98 -7.52 -8.05
CA CYS A 424 23.39 -8.80 -7.44
C CYS A 424 23.72 -9.84 -8.50
N GLU A 425 22.83 -10.01 -9.50
CA GLU A 425 23.03 -10.96 -10.59
C GLU A 425 24.34 -10.72 -11.37
N TYR A 426 24.71 -9.43 -11.55
CA TYR A 426 25.96 -9.08 -12.21
C TYR A 426 27.16 -9.24 -11.27
N ALA A 427 27.09 -8.74 -10.06
CA ALA A 427 28.17 -8.75 -9.06
C ALA A 427 28.59 -10.17 -8.68
N HIS A 428 27.65 -11.07 -8.48
CA HIS A 428 27.92 -12.46 -8.07
C HIS A 428 28.65 -13.28 -9.15
N LYS A 429 28.53 -12.93 -10.44
CA LYS A 429 29.30 -13.58 -11.52
C LYS A 429 30.82 -13.39 -11.35
N THR A 430 31.22 -12.34 -10.65
CA THR A 430 32.63 -11.99 -10.40
C THR A 430 33.02 -12.13 -8.92
N GLY A 431 32.14 -12.70 -8.09
CA GLY A 431 32.39 -12.95 -6.67
C GLY A 431 32.34 -11.69 -5.79
N ILE A 432 31.73 -10.62 -6.26
CA ILE A 432 31.54 -9.37 -5.53
C ILE A 432 30.36 -9.51 -4.56
N ILE A 433 30.55 -9.12 -3.30
CA ILE A 433 29.54 -9.14 -2.26
C ILE A 433 28.65 -7.90 -2.34
N VAL A 434 27.33 -8.07 -2.18
CA VAL A 434 26.35 -6.98 -2.21
C VAL A 434 25.72 -6.78 -0.83
N ILE A 435 25.94 -5.59 -0.27
CA ILE A 435 25.42 -5.17 1.04
C ILE A 435 24.41 -4.04 0.83
N VAL A 436 23.22 -4.21 1.39
CA VAL A 436 22.10 -3.31 1.13
C VAL A 436 21.59 -2.66 2.40
N ASP A 437 21.50 -1.34 2.39
CA ASP A 437 20.73 -0.57 3.38
C ASP A 437 19.26 -0.54 2.95
N GLY A 438 18.43 -1.29 3.66
CA GLY A 438 16.99 -1.42 3.45
C GLY A 438 16.14 -0.49 4.30
N ALA A 439 16.75 0.48 4.99
CA ALA A 439 16.05 1.32 5.97
C ALA A 439 14.89 2.15 5.39
N GLN A 440 14.92 2.43 4.08
CA GLN A 440 13.85 3.14 3.35
C GLN A 440 13.09 2.25 2.36
N SER A 441 13.49 1.01 2.15
CA SER A 441 12.76 0.10 1.26
C SER A 441 11.82 -0.82 2.02
N VAL A 442 12.31 -1.48 3.09
CA VAL A 442 11.55 -2.45 3.87
C VAL A 442 10.25 -1.88 4.48
N PRO A 443 10.20 -0.61 4.95
CA PRO A 443 8.96 0.01 5.43
C PRO A 443 7.92 0.32 4.35
N HIS A 444 8.33 0.49 3.09
CA HIS A 444 7.54 1.17 2.07
C HIS A 444 7.18 0.29 0.86
N GLN A 445 7.90 -0.80 0.65
CA GLN A 445 7.68 -1.72 -0.47
C GLN A 445 8.04 -3.15 -0.11
N LYS A 446 7.51 -4.11 -0.87
CA LYS A 446 7.86 -5.52 -0.68
C LYS A 446 9.35 -5.74 -0.96
N VAL A 447 10.05 -6.33 0.01
CA VAL A 447 11.45 -6.73 -0.10
C VAL A 447 11.54 -8.24 0.08
N ASP A 448 12.05 -8.92 -0.95
CA ASP A 448 12.28 -10.36 -0.96
C ASP A 448 13.78 -10.61 -1.11
N VAL A 449 14.44 -10.95 0.00
CA VAL A 449 15.91 -11.10 0.02
C VAL A 449 16.41 -12.27 -0.82
N ARG A 450 15.56 -13.25 -1.10
CA ARG A 450 15.89 -14.41 -1.95
C ARG A 450 15.78 -14.07 -3.43
N ASP A 451 14.75 -13.28 -3.80
CA ASP A 451 14.59 -12.81 -5.17
C ASP A 451 15.64 -11.76 -5.54
N LEU A 452 15.95 -10.85 -4.61
CA LEU A 452 17.02 -9.86 -4.78
C LEU A 452 18.42 -10.48 -4.73
N ASP A 453 18.57 -11.66 -4.12
CA ASP A 453 19.81 -12.38 -3.87
C ASP A 453 20.89 -11.57 -3.13
N VAL A 454 20.46 -10.63 -2.26
CA VAL A 454 21.39 -9.81 -1.47
C VAL A 454 22.17 -10.66 -0.47
N ASP A 455 23.44 -10.33 -0.21
CA ASP A 455 24.24 -11.04 0.76
C ASP A 455 23.99 -10.57 2.19
N PHE A 456 23.71 -9.27 2.35
CA PHE A 456 23.30 -8.64 3.60
C PHE A 456 22.24 -7.55 3.36
N LEU A 457 21.31 -7.43 4.31
CA LEU A 457 20.31 -6.36 4.35
C LEU A 457 20.19 -5.81 5.78
N SER A 458 20.04 -4.50 5.92
CA SER A 458 19.86 -3.84 7.21
C SER A 458 18.65 -2.92 7.22
N PHE A 459 17.84 -2.93 8.28
CA PHE A 459 16.73 -1.99 8.43
C PHE A 459 16.39 -1.71 9.90
N SER A 460 15.54 -0.71 10.15
CA SER A 460 15.16 -0.26 11.50
C SER A 460 13.66 -0.33 11.72
N ALA A 461 13.25 -0.85 12.86
CA ALA A 461 11.84 -0.95 13.25
C ALA A 461 11.14 0.40 13.34
N HIS A 462 11.82 1.45 13.84
CA HIS A 462 11.21 2.77 14.05
C HIS A 462 10.76 3.49 12.78
N LYS A 463 11.19 3.05 11.59
CA LYS A 463 10.75 3.56 10.29
C LYS A 463 9.58 2.76 9.70
N MET A 464 9.25 1.61 10.30
CA MET A 464 8.15 0.75 9.90
C MET A 464 7.19 0.48 11.08
N LEU A 465 6.70 1.55 11.70
CA LEU A 465 5.72 1.54 12.80
C LEU A 465 6.21 0.94 14.12
N GLY A 466 7.39 0.33 14.15
CA GLY A 466 7.96 -0.33 15.31
C GLY A 466 8.64 0.64 16.29
N PRO A 467 9.01 0.15 17.48
CA PRO A 467 9.70 0.95 18.50
C PRO A 467 11.11 1.41 18.05
N THR A 468 11.62 2.45 18.70
CA THR A 468 13.03 2.83 18.63
C THR A 468 13.91 1.81 19.35
N GLY A 469 15.20 1.74 19.02
CA GLY A 469 16.14 0.82 19.66
C GLY A 469 15.95 -0.64 19.24
N VAL A 470 15.37 -0.87 18.05
CA VAL A 470 15.26 -2.19 17.40
C VAL A 470 15.60 -2.06 15.92
N GLY A 471 16.43 -2.94 15.44
CA GLY A 471 16.77 -3.11 14.04
C GLY A 471 16.98 -4.57 13.69
N VAL A 472 17.19 -4.82 12.43
CA VAL A 472 17.43 -6.16 11.88
C VAL A 472 18.64 -6.12 10.97
N LEU A 473 19.54 -7.05 11.22
CA LEU A 473 20.57 -7.49 10.31
C LEU A 473 20.13 -8.82 9.70
N TYR A 474 19.87 -8.85 8.41
CA TYR A 474 19.80 -10.06 7.62
C TYR A 474 21.14 -10.32 6.94
N GLY A 475 21.54 -11.57 6.87
CA GLY A 475 22.66 -12.00 6.04
C GLY A 475 22.55 -13.47 5.67
N LYS A 476 23.05 -13.85 4.49
CA LYS A 476 23.19 -15.26 4.14
C LYS A 476 24.03 -15.97 5.20
N GLU A 477 23.56 -17.09 5.73
CA GLU A 477 24.19 -17.84 6.84
C GLU A 477 25.71 -18.02 6.66
N LYS A 478 26.14 -18.34 5.43
CA LYS A 478 27.57 -18.53 5.09
C LYS A 478 28.43 -17.29 5.39
N TYR A 479 27.86 -16.09 5.23
CA TYR A 479 28.56 -14.84 5.50
C TYR A 479 28.39 -14.37 6.95
N LEU A 480 27.19 -14.56 7.55
CA LEU A 480 26.96 -14.24 8.96
C LEU A 480 27.89 -15.03 9.88
N ASN A 481 28.21 -16.28 9.54
CA ASN A 481 29.17 -17.10 10.29
C ASN A 481 30.58 -16.48 10.29
N LEU A 482 30.94 -15.66 9.31
CA LEU A 482 32.22 -14.96 9.22
C LEU A 482 32.21 -13.62 9.95
N VAL A 483 31.03 -13.08 10.29
CA VAL A 483 30.93 -11.81 11.03
C VAL A 483 31.50 -11.99 12.43
N LYS A 484 32.46 -11.15 12.82
CA LYS A 484 32.96 -11.06 14.18
C LYS A 484 32.04 -10.18 15.01
N PRO A 485 31.70 -10.59 16.24
CA PRO A 485 30.95 -9.76 17.17
C PRO A 485 31.67 -8.41 17.40
N LEU A 486 30.89 -7.32 17.40
CA LEU A 486 31.39 -5.99 17.79
C LEU A 486 31.17 -5.71 19.27
N ILE A 487 30.22 -6.41 19.85
CA ILE A 487 29.87 -6.32 21.27
C ILE A 487 29.95 -7.74 21.79
N GLU A 488 30.65 -7.92 22.90
CA GLU A 488 30.82 -9.19 23.57
C GLU A 488 30.18 -9.17 24.97
N GLY A 489 29.55 -10.26 25.37
CA GLY A 489 28.88 -10.32 26.67
C GLY A 489 28.15 -11.63 26.93
N GLY A 490 27.32 -11.62 27.93
CA GLY A 490 26.56 -12.82 28.31
C GLY A 490 25.52 -13.18 27.25
N GLY A 491 25.25 -14.49 27.12
CA GLY A 491 24.21 -15.01 26.22
C GLY A 491 24.71 -15.49 24.87
N MET A 492 25.80 -14.93 24.35
CA MET A 492 26.36 -15.23 23.04
C MET A 492 27.45 -16.32 23.06
N ASN A 493 27.98 -16.69 24.22
CA ASN A 493 29.07 -17.65 24.40
C ASN A 493 28.55 -19.02 24.83
N ALA A 494 29.09 -20.08 24.23
CA ALA A 494 28.90 -21.45 24.66
C ALA A 494 29.86 -21.81 25.82
N PHE A 495 31.09 -21.27 25.74
CA PHE A 495 32.14 -21.50 26.74
C PHE A 495 33.12 -20.32 26.78
N PHE A 496 33.68 -20.04 27.96
CA PHE A 496 34.89 -19.24 28.15
C PHE A 496 35.57 -19.62 29.45
N ASP A 497 36.89 -19.43 29.52
CA ASP A 497 37.69 -19.76 30.70
C ASP A 497 38.61 -18.61 31.15
N SER A 498 39.28 -18.80 32.28
CA SER A 498 40.21 -17.82 32.83
C SER A 498 41.50 -17.61 32.03
N LEU A 499 41.75 -18.46 31.03
CA LEU A 499 42.88 -18.34 30.11
C LEU A 499 42.54 -17.53 28.86
N GLY A 500 41.28 -17.09 28.72
CA GLY A 500 40.80 -16.32 27.56
C GLY A 500 40.33 -17.18 26.40
N ASN A 501 40.20 -18.49 26.54
CA ASN A 501 39.61 -19.34 25.53
C ASN A 501 38.10 -19.06 25.46
N THR A 502 37.60 -18.75 24.29
CA THR A 502 36.18 -18.41 24.08
C THR A 502 35.60 -19.21 22.92
N GLN A 503 34.42 -19.77 23.10
CA GLN A 503 33.62 -20.38 22.05
C GLN A 503 32.26 -19.69 22.02
N TYR A 504 31.90 -19.13 20.85
CA TYR A 504 30.60 -18.53 20.65
C TYR A 504 29.53 -19.58 20.37
N LYS A 505 28.28 -19.25 20.67
CA LYS A 505 27.11 -20.01 20.24
C LYS A 505 26.92 -19.96 18.73
N GLU A 506 25.98 -20.74 18.24
CA GLU A 506 25.51 -20.66 16.86
C GLU A 506 24.77 -19.34 16.60
N LEU A 507 24.48 -19.05 15.31
CA LEU A 507 23.63 -17.93 14.91
C LEU A 507 22.18 -18.20 15.35
N PRO A 508 21.46 -17.16 15.76
CA PRO A 508 21.83 -15.73 15.76
C PRO A 508 22.52 -15.27 17.07
N GLU A 509 22.52 -16.09 18.13
CA GLU A 509 22.99 -15.73 19.48
C GLU A 509 24.43 -15.27 19.48
N LYS A 510 25.27 -15.79 18.59
CA LYS A 510 26.66 -15.33 18.38
C LYS A 510 26.76 -13.80 18.24
N LEU A 511 25.76 -13.16 17.67
CA LEU A 511 25.76 -11.72 17.35
C LEU A 511 24.79 -10.91 18.23
N GLU A 512 24.12 -11.56 19.19
CA GLU A 512 23.14 -10.95 20.10
C GLU A 512 23.64 -11.00 21.56
N ALA A 513 24.63 -10.17 21.88
CA ALA A 513 25.21 -10.12 23.23
C ALA A 513 24.31 -9.41 24.25
N GLY A 514 24.29 -9.91 25.48
CA GLY A 514 23.56 -9.31 26.59
C GLY A 514 22.06 -9.55 26.56
N THR A 515 21.32 -8.82 27.40
CA THR A 515 19.85 -8.83 27.39
C THR A 515 19.35 -7.91 26.28
N GLN A 516 18.64 -8.48 25.31
CA GLN A 516 18.09 -7.75 24.16
C GLN A 516 16.96 -6.80 24.59
N ASN A 517 16.61 -5.83 23.73
CA ASN A 517 15.45 -4.96 23.92
C ASN A 517 14.15 -5.74 23.67
N LEU A 518 13.81 -6.66 24.60
CA LEU A 518 12.69 -7.58 24.45
C LEU A 518 11.36 -6.86 24.22
N ALA A 519 11.05 -5.84 25.04
CA ALA A 519 9.84 -5.03 24.87
C ALA A 519 9.75 -4.41 23.48
N GLY A 520 10.87 -3.87 22.99
CA GLY A 520 10.95 -3.28 21.66
C GLY A 520 10.80 -4.31 20.55
N ILE A 521 11.42 -5.49 20.69
CA ILE A 521 11.34 -6.57 19.68
C ILE A 521 9.91 -7.11 19.60
N LEU A 522 9.22 -7.30 20.73
CA LEU A 522 7.83 -7.75 20.74
C LEU A 522 6.90 -6.71 20.10
N GLY A 523 7.10 -5.42 20.43
CA GLY A 523 6.39 -4.33 19.76
C GLY A 523 6.69 -4.27 18.26
N PHE A 524 7.90 -4.63 17.82
CA PHE A 524 8.24 -4.72 16.39
C PHE A 524 7.49 -5.88 15.71
N GLY A 525 7.29 -7.01 16.37
CA GLY A 525 6.44 -8.10 15.88
C GLY A 525 5.01 -7.62 15.59
N GLU A 526 4.41 -6.82 16.50
CA GLU A 526 3.10 -6.23 16.28
C GLU A 526 3.09 -5.19 15.14
N ALA A 527 4.19 -4.49 14.90
CA ALA A 527 4.32 -3.60 13.74
C ALA A 527 4.30 -4.39 12.42
N ILE A 528 5.00 -5.53 12.34
CA ILE A 528 4.95 -6.44 11.18
C ILE A 528 3.53 -6.95 10.96
N ASN A 529 2.84 -7.40 12.03
CA ASN A 529 1.45 -7.85 11.96
C ASN A 529 0.52 -6.75 11.43
N TYR A 530 0.71 -5.52 11.90
CA TYR A 530 -0.08 -4.38 11.45
C TYR A 530 0.16 -4.06 9.96
N ILE A 531 1.44 -4.05 9.50
CA ILE A 531 1.80 -3.84 8.09
C ILE A 531 1.23 -4.95 7.21
N ASN A 532 1.30 -6.21 7.63
CA ASN A 532 0.71 -7.34 6.92
C ASN A 532 -0.81 -7.21 6.79
N LYS A 533 -1.48 -6.70 7.83
CA LYS A 533 -2.93 -6.44 7.82
C LYS A 533 -3.32 -5.31 6.85
N VAL A 534 -2.52 -4.25 6.77
CA VAL A 534 -2.70 -3.15 5.82
C VAL A 534 -2.38 -3.59 4.39
N GLY A 535 -1.35 -4.42 4.24
CA GLY A 535 -0.75 -4.85 2.99
C GLY A 535 0.33 -3.90 2.50
N ILE A 536 1.57 -4.40 2.36
CA ILE A 536 2.72 -3.57 1.96
C ILE A 536 2.54 -2.94 0.58
N ASP A 537 1.92 -3.66 -0.36
CA ASP A 537 1.63 -3.13 -1.70
C ASP A 537 0.60 -1.98 -1.67
N ASN A 538 -0.34 -2.03 -0.72
CA ASN A 538 -1.31 -0.96 -0.50
C ASN A 538 -0.62 0.29 0.09
N ILE A 539 0.30 0.09 1.04
CA ILE A 539 1.13 1.17 1.61
C ILE A 539 1.89 1.86 0.47
N HIS A 540 2.59 1.11 -0.36
CA HIS A 540 3.35 1.62 -1.50
C HIS A 540 2.47 2.40 -2.49
N LYS A 541 1.35 1.84 -2.91
CA LYS A 541 0.39 2.51 -3.81
C LYS A 541 -0.10 3.84 -3.25
N LYS A 542 -0.40 3.89 -1.95
CA LYS A 542 -0.87 5.12 -1.29
C LYS A 542 0.18 6.21 -1.26
N GLU A 543 1.41 5.85 -0.97
CA GLU A 543 2.52 6.80 -0.96
C GLU A 543 2.77 7.39 -2.34
N ILE A 544 2.71 6.56 -3.40
CA ILE A 544 2.82 7.04 -4.80
C ILE A 544 1.65 7.96 -5.15
N GLU A 545 0.42 7.61 -4.78
CA GLU A 545 -0.77 8.46 -4.98
C GLU A 545 -0.59 9.84 -4.32
N LEU A 546 -0.17 9.84 -3.05
CA LEU A 546 0.04 11.06 -2.28
C LEU A 546 1.16 11.90 -2.88
N LYS A 547 2.28 11.28 -3.29
CA LYS A 547 3.37 11.99 -3.95
C LYS A 547 2.93 12.63 -5.25
N LYS A 548 2.25 11.89 -6.13
CA LYS A 548 1.73 12.43 -7.40
C LYS A 548 0.83 13.64 -7.15
N TYR A 549 -0.04 13.56 -6.14
CA TYR A 549 -0.90 14.67 -5.74
C TYR A 549 -0.09 15.87 -5.23
N MET A 550 0.91 15.65 -4.38
CA MET A 550 1.79 16.71 -3.86
C MET A 550 2.57 17.38 -4.98
N ILE A 551 3.16 16.61 -5.90
CA ILE A 551 3.90 17.14 -7.05
C ILE A 551 2.99 17.98 -7.96
N ASP A 552 1.78 17.52 -8.27
CA ASP A 552 0.81 18.29 -9.08
C ASP A 552 0.50 19.66 -8.46
N LYS A 553 0.30 19.69 -7.14
CA LYS A 553 0.04 20.92 -6.41
C LYS A 553 1.26 21.84 -6.32
N MET A 554 2.40 21.30 -5.87
CA MET A 554 3.63 22.08 -5.67
C MET A 554 4.24 22.61 -6.98
N SER A 555 4.05 21.90 -8.11
CA SER A 555 4.55 22.34 -9.42
C SER A 555 3.84 23.58 -9.95
N LYS A 556 2.71 23.97 -9.37
CA LYS A 556 1.99 25.22 -9.69
C LYS A 556 2.53 26.44 -8.95
N LEU A 557 3.32 26.23 -7.91
CA LEU A 557 3.94 27.28 -7.13
C LEU A 557 5.22 27.76 -7.86
N LYS A 558 5.39 29.09 -8.00
CA LYS A 558 6.47 29.68 -8.80
C LYS A 558 7.82 29.66 -8.09
N ASN A 559 7.81 29.63 -6.76
CA ASN A 559 8.98 29.76 -5.89
C ASN A 559 9.53 28.41 -5.36
N ILE A 560 9.09 27.28 -5.91
CA ILE A 560 9.47 25.93 -5.42
C ILE A 560 10.33 25.20 -6.45
N THR A 561 11.51 24.75 -6.01
CA THR A 561 12.34 23.79 -6.76
C THR A 561 12.18 22.40 -6.15
N ILE A 562 11.75 21.41 -6.95
CA ILE A 562 11.59 20.02 -6.53
C ILE A 562 12.68 19.18 -7.22
N TYR A 563 13.45 18.40 -6.45
CA TYR A 563 14.62 17.65 -6.93
C TYR A 563 14.31 16.24 -7.45
N ASN A 564 13.18 15.65 -7.08
CA ASN A 564 12.86 14.23 -7.32
C ASN A 564 11.43 14.02 -7.84
N LYS A 565 10.99 14.84 -8.80
CA LYS A 565 9.61 14.84 -9.34
C LYS A 565 9.17 13.47 -9.85
N ASP A 566 10.05 12.82 -10.64
CA ASP A 566 9.70 11.66 -11.47
C ASP A 566 9.99 10.32 -10.77
N ILE A 567 10.51 10.34 -9.55
CA ILE A 567 10.85 9.13 -8.78
C ILE A 567 9.62 8.66 -8.01
N GLU A 568 9.20 7.41 -8.20
CA GLU A 568 7.99 6.83 -7.60
C GLU A 568 8.23 6.30 -6.16
N ASN A 569 8.06 7.17 -5.16
CA ASN A 569 8.10 6.83 -3.73
C ASN A 569 7.33 7.88 -2.89
N GLY A 570 7.32 7.75 -1.56
CA GLY A 570 6.66 8.70 -0.64
C GLY A 570 7.47 9.94 -0.24
N ILE A 571 8.60 10.24 -0.91
CA ILE A 571 9.52 11.34 -0.53
C ILE A 571 9.45 12.47 -1.55
N VAL A 572 9.32 13.72 -1.08
CA VAL A 572 9.45 14.94 -1.88
C VAL A 572 10.52 15.81 -1.27
N THR A 573 11.59 16.06 -2.03
CA THR A 573 12.70 16.91 -1.63
C THR A 573 12.66 18.21 -2.44
N PHE A 574 12.65 19.34 -1.74
CA PHE A 574 12.41 20.64 -2.36
C PHE A 574 13.15 21.77 -1.65
N ASN A 575 13.21 22.93 -2.29
CA ASN A 575 13.58 24.21 -1.68
C ASN A 575 12.58 25.29 -2.09
N VAL A 576 12.47 26.32 -1.24
CA VAL A 576 11.77 27.58 -1.54
C VAL A 576 12.83 28.59 -1.98
N GLU A 577 12.62 29.25 -3.11
CA GLU A 577 13.58 30.19 -3.69
C GLU A 577 13.78 31.40 -2.75
N GLY A 578 15.03 31.76 -2.51
CA GLY A 578 15.37 32.89 -1.63
C GLY A 578 15.15 32.66 -0.13
N VAL A 579 14.65 31.50 0.29
CA VAL A 579 14.40 31.18 1.71
C VAL A 579 15.29 30.01 2.16
N PHE A 580 15.95 30.18 3.28
CA PHE A 580 16.77 29.12 3.85
C PHE A 580 15.90 27.96 4.37
N ALA A 581 16.30 26.71 4.17
CA ALA A 581 15.48 25.56 4.48
C ALA A 581 15.01 25.50 5.96
N GLN A 582 15.86 25.95 6.90
CA GLN A 582 15.53 26.01 8.32
C GLN A 582 14.41 27.02 8.61
N ASP A 583 14.37 28.14 7.89
CA ASP A 583 13.34 29.17 8.04
C ASP A 583 12.01 28.65 7.51
N VAL A 584 12.04 27.89 6.38
CA VAL A 584 10.84 27.20 5.88
C VAL A 584 10.28 26.23 6.92
N ALA A 585 11.14 25.44 7.59
CA ALA A 585 10.66 24.52 8.63
C ALA A 585 10.11 25.25 9.85
N ALA A 586 10.76 26.33 10.29
CA ALA A 586 10.29 27.16 11.42
C ALA A 586 8.92 27.77 11.12
N TYR A 587 8.73 28.29 9.93
CA TYR A 587 7.46 28.82 9.44
C TYR A 587 6.35 27.76 9.41
N LEU A 588 6.60 26.61 8.80
CA LEU A 588 5.63 25.51 8.71
C LEU A 588 5.25 24.97 10.09
N ASN A 589 6.20 24.88 11.01
CA ASN A 589 5.98 24.41 12.37
C ASN A 589 5.00 25.32 13.15
N LYS A 590 4.98 26.65 12.90
CA LYS A 590 3.98 27.56 13.50
C LYS A 590 2.54 27.15 13.18
N SER A 591 2.33 26.42 12.07
CA SER A 591 1.03 25.87 11.64
C SER A 591 0.88 24.37 11.94
N GLY A 592 1.75 23.78 12.76
CA GLY A 592 1.71 22.36 13.13
C GLY A 592 2.10 21.40 12.00
N ILE A 593 2.81 21.89 10.96
CA ILE A 593 3.28 21.09 9.83
C ILE A 593 4.74 20.70 10.06
N CYS A 594 5.01 19.41 10.15
CA CYS A 594 6.33 18.86 10.45
C CYS A 594 7.00 18.35 9.17
N VAL A 595 8.06 19.02 8.72
CA VAL A 595 8.96 18.59 7.65
C VAL A 595 10.39 18.53 8.16
N ARG A 596 11.25 17.76 7.51
CA ARG A 596 12.68 17.72 7.83
C ARG A 596 13.46 18.66 6.96
N VAL A 597 14.54 19.26 7.52
CA VAL A 597 15.42 20.16 6.80
C VAL A 597 16.90 19.85 7.08
N GLY A 598 17.77 20.30 6.18
CA GLY A 598 19.22 20.11 6.27
C GLY A 598 19.75 19.15 5.22
N ASN A 599 20.84 18.43 5.56
CA ASN A 599 21.48 17.45 4.67
C ASN A 599 20.96 16.01 4.87
N HIS A 600 19.95 15.80 5.73
CA HIS A 600 19.26 14.52 5.96
C HIS A 600 20.19 13.33 6.24
N CYS A 601 21.33 13.57 6.89
CA CYS A 601 22.40 12.58 7.10
C CYS A 601 23.02 11.99 5.79
N ALA A 602 22.83 12.65 4.63
CA ALA A 602 23.44 12.33 3.35
C ALA A 602 24.31 13.52 2.89
N LYS A 603 25.29 13.90 3.72
CA LYS A 603 26.05 15.15 3.55
C LYS A 603 26.75 15.26 2.20
N ILE A 604 27.27 14.14 1.67
CA ILE A 604 28.00 14.13 0.39
C ILE A 604 27.07 14.44 -0.78
N LEU A 605 25.78 14.11 -0.68
CA LEU A 605 24.79 14.41 -1.72
C LEU A 605 24.66 15.93 -1.99
N SER A 606 24.94 16.79 -0.99
CA SER A 606 24.91 18.24 -1.16
C SER A 606 25.90 18.73 -2.21
N GLU A 607 27.03 18.03 -2.42
CA GLU A 607 28.01 18.33 -3.48
C GLU A 607 27.42 18.10 -4.88
N VAL A 608 26.54 17.07 -5.00
CA VAL A 608 25.87 16.71 -6.27
C VAL A 608 24.70 17.67 -6.55
N LEU A 609 23.93 18.01 -5.53
CA LEU A 609 22.77 18.91 -5.66
C LEU A 609 23.18 20.40 -5.84
N GLY A 610 24.43 20.76 -5.49
CA GLY A 610 24.88 22.14 -5.53
C GLY A 610 24.24 23.06 -4.48
N VAL A 611 23.57 22.48 -3.47
CA VAL A 611 22.87 23.20 -2.38
C VAL A 611 23.29 22.66 -1.03
N LYS A 612 23.40 23.54 -0.03
CA LYS A 612 23.85 23.12 1.32
C LYS A 612 22.78 22.34 2.08
N ASN A 613 21.54 22.73 1.94
CA ASN A 613 20.41 22.18 2.69
C ASN A 613 19.18 22.08 1.79
N THR A 614 18.30 21.12 2.09
CA THR A 614 16.99 20.95 1.44
C THR A 614 15.89 20.76 2.49
N CYS A 615 14.65 21.02 2.08
CA CYS A 615 13.46 20.58 2.77
C CYS A 615 13.07 19.20 2.25
N ARG A 616 12.57 18.33 3.13
CA ARG A 616 12.05 17.01 2.78
C ARG A 616 10.70 16.78 3.44
N ALA A 617 9.67 16.59 2.63
CA ALA A 617 8.39 16.07 3.05
C ALA A 617 8.35 14.57 2.70
N SER A 618 8.12 13.71 3.67
CA SER A 618 7.99 12.27 3.47
C SER A 618 6.68 11.77 4.05
N MET A 619 5.86 11.20 3.17
CA MET A 619 4.54 10.69 3.49
C MET A 619 4.60 9.23 3.90
N TYR A 620 3.56 8.79 4.59
CA TYR A 620 3.26 7.38 4.83
C TYR A 620 1.77 7.14 4.63
N PHE A 621 1.32 5.88 4.62
CA PHE A 621 -0.06 5.53 4.25
C PHE A 621 -1.16 6.18 5.11
N TYR A 622 -0.87 6.62 6.32
CA TYR A 622 -1.83 7.33 7.18
C TYR A 622 -1.95 8.83 6.89
N ASN A 623 -1.09 9.39 6.02
CA ASN A 623 -1.24 10.76 5.55
C ASN A 623 -2.39 10.88 4.55
N THR A 624 -2.94 12.08 4.41
CA THR A 624 -4.10 12.38 3.56
C THR A 624 -3.81 13.51 2.58
N LYS A 625 -4.69 13.71 1.60
CA LYS A 625 -4.61 14.84 0.67
C LYS A 625 -4.76 16.18 1.38
N GLU A 626 -5.57 16.22 2.44
CA GLU A 626 -5.76 17.40 3.28
C GLU A 626 -4.47 17.80 4.03
N ASP A 627 -3.63 16.82 4.41
CA ASP A 627 -2.31 17.11 4.99
C ASP A 627 -1.41 17.80 3.95
N ILE A 628 -1.51 17.38 2.69
CA ILE A 628 -0.76 17.96 1.57
C ILE A 628 -1.30 19.34 1.22
N ASP A 629 -2.63 19.52 1.17
CA ASP A 629 -3.26 20.80 0.87
C ASP A 629 -2.85 21.87 1.91
N LYS A 630 -2.81 21.52 3.19
CA LYS A 630 -2.30 22.43 4.25
C LYS A 630 -0.84 22.82 4.04
N LEU A 631 0.03 21.85 3.64
CA LEU A 631 1.42 22.16 3.33
C LEU A 631 1.52 23.11 2.13
N VAL A 632 0.81 22.82 1.04
CA VAL A 632 0.86 23.62 -0.19
C VAL A 632 0.30 25.01 0.03
N GLU A 633 -0.82 25.16 0.74
CA GLU A 633 -1.40 26.45 1.13
C GLU A 633 -0.39 27.33 1.87
N LYS A 634 0.38 26.74 2.79
CA LYS A 634 1.42 27.48 3.52
C LYS A 634 2.63 27.81 2.66
N LEU A 635 2.99 26.97 1.69
CA LEU A 635 4.09 27.23 0.76
C LEU A 635 3.74 28.25 -0.33
N ASP A 636 2.45 28.49 -0.60
CA ASP A 636 1.92 29.52 -1.50
C ASP A 636 1.88 30.90 -0.80
N ASN A 637 3.06 31.32 -0.29
CA ASN A 637 3.20 32.58 0.44
C ASN A 637 4.56 33.21 0.11
N ASP A 638 4.54 34.42 -0.44
CA ASP A 638 5.75 35.18 -0.80
C ASP A 638 6.48 35.74 0.43
N ASN A 639 5.86 35.73 1.61
CA ASN A 639 6.41 36.31 2.82
C ASN A 639 6.98 35.27 3.82
N ILE A 640 7.25 34.05 3.40
CA ILE A 640 7.73 32.96 4.27
C ILE A 640 8.96 33.41 5.09
N LEU A 641 9.89 34.13 4.49
CA LEU A 641 11.10 34.61 5.17
C LEU A 641 10.74 35.56 6.33
N TYR A 642 9.85 36.51 6.11
CA TYR A 642 9.46 37.47 7.15
C TYR A 642 8.62 36.84 8.25
N GLU A 643 7.77 35.88 7.90
CA GLU A 643 6.92 35.17 8.85
C GLU A 643 7.65 34.04 9.61
N SER A 644 8.86 33.66 9.17
CA SER A 644 9.71 32.70 9.88
C SER A 644 10.42 33.33 11.09
N LEU A 645 10.69 34.62 11.03
CA LEU A 645 11.30 35.43 12.11
C LEU A 645 10.27 35.70 13.23
#